data_b9a4d7d8a2cac92fe7659720d95d2cab
#
_entry.id   b9a4d7d8a2cac92fe7659720d95d2cab
#
_cell.length_a   1.000
_cell.length_b   1.000
_cell.length_c   1.000
_cell.angle_alpha   90.00
_cell.angle_beta   90.00
_cell.angle_gamma   90.00
#
_symmetry.space_group_name_H-M   'P 1'
#
loop_
_entity.id
_entity.type
_entity.pdbx_description
1 polymer ?
#
loop_
_entity_poly.entity_id
_entity_poly.type
_entity_poly.pdbx_seq_one_letter_code
_entity_poly.pdbx_strand_id
1 'polypeptide(L)'
;MVREILARVLKKITAKPGVTIAVVLLVGPLGFLFSCAYFSPDIPFLFHHSGAFWIRFPEPVSAYIRGYTDRVHFAKDFYLDQDPGSPIWVHLKAFREFKLYINENPVTAESPPGKNWKKGVKIEISPWVKSGRNSIRTHVENPMGPALLWLRIEGLKDLIATDETWKARIESSPWVQAILADDTRANPDSLSVPTSYQYIRKKGTTIFWIFAASVGLWGIGGFFFHGRREEILIKVASAGIIMGWVYLFLAKMIRIGPAIGFDISHHLDYILFILEKRAIPLASDDWATFHPPLFYLLSFGVLEIFKPFYSIFRPFHLLKVIPFLSGLGNVWVAYAIGRVVFKDDPFRLLLVIIVAGFIPMNIYLSAYVGNEPLHAFLAGCSLVMAVHIFRSPEVKVFHMIYLGLFLGLAVLTKITAGVLVPVVVIFLAYKMIHVDRKDLKGVASRLGFFILIMTVVCGWYYIRNITHFGRPFMINWNLPGQLWWQDPGFHTLQYYLSFGEALRHPYFSAFHSFWDALYSTFWGEGLIGGKALMAKRPDVWNYDYMSAVYLFALPATGIFLLGLLKAVQMALKNTDPNSKLIITFLIISFYSVALFIWLSTLKVPIYGQAKAFYCLAAMGPISVFGALGFGVVREWLMPSHYIALRALFYGWLGTLLTFIYLSYAG
;
A
#
# COMPACT_ATOMS: atom_id res chain seq x y z
N MET A 1 28.35 19.21 -17.48
CA MET A 1 28.47 18.60 -16.13
C MET A 1 27.41 17.54 -15.86
N VAL A 2 26.08 17.84 -15.81
CA VAL A 2 25.04 16.81 -15.52
C VAL A 2 25.01 15.70 -16.58
N ARG A 3 25.09 16.02 -17.89
CA ARG A 3 25.16 15.03 -18.98
C ARG A 3 26.41 14.13 -18.91
N GLU A 4 27.55 14.67 -18.51
CA GLU A 4 28.80 13.90 -18.38
C GLU A 4 28.78 13.00 -17.15
N ILE A 5 28.19 13.45 -16.04
CA ILE A 5 27.99 12.61 -14.85
C ILE A 5 27.03 11.47 -15.16
N LEU A 6 25.90 11.75 -15.82
CA LEU A 6 24.95 10.73 -16.29
C LEU A 6 25.62 9.73 -17.25
N ALA A 7 26.43 10.20 -18.21
CA ALA A 7 27.14 9.33 -19.15
C ALA A 7 28.16 8.42 -18.45
N ARG A 8 28.91 8.94 -17.45
CA ARG A 8 29.84 8.14 -16.64
C ARG A 8 29.12 7.13 -15.74
N VAL A 9 27.98 7.52 -15.15
CA VAL A 9 27.17 6.61 -14.36
C VAL A 9 26.56 5.52 -15.24
N LEU A 10 26.00 5.86 -16.38
CA LEU A 10 25.47 4.90 -17.36
C LEU A 10 26.55 3.92 -17.85
N LYS A 11 27.77 4.42 -18.18
CA LYS A 11 28.88 3.57 -18.61
C LYS A 11 29.34 2.60 -17.49
N LYS A 12 29.30 3.01 -16.22
CA LYS A 12 29.59 2.12 -15.07
C LYS A 12 28.48 1.10 -14.82
N ILE A 13 27.22 1.48 -15.06
CA ILE A 13 26.05 0.62 -14.90
C ILE A 13 26.07 -0.46 -16.00
N THR A 14 26.25 -0.08 -17.26
CA THR A 14 26.24 -1.01 -18.40
C THR A 14 27.42 -1.98 -18.43
N ALA A 15 28.52 -1.67 -17.74
CA ALA A 15 29.66 -2.58 -17.59
C ALA A 15 29.40 -3.80 -16.68
N LYS A 16 28.28 -3.81 -15.95
CA LYS A 16 27.91 -4.93 -15.03
C LYS A 16 26.46 -5.37 -15.30
N PRO A 17 26.22 -6.43 -16.05
CA PRO A 17 24.87 -6.85 -16.48
C PRO A 17 23.85 -6.97 -15.33
N GLY A 18 24.25 -7.49 -14.16
CA GLY A 18 23.36 -7.60 -12.99
C GLY A 18 22.95 -6.24 -12.41
N VAL A 19 23.83 -5.24 -12.47
CA VAL A 19 23.51 -3.87 -12.03
C VAL A 19 22.56 -3.20 -13.04
N THR A 20 22.78 -3.43 -14.32
CA THR A 20 21.88 -2.93 -15.38
C THR A 20 20.47 -3.46 -15.22
N ILE A 21 20.32 -4.77 -15.00
CA ILE A 21 19.01 -5.40 -14.77
C ILE A 21 18.34 -4.80 -13.51
N ALA A 22 19.07 -4.66 -12.41
CA ALA A 22 18.52 -4.07 -11.17
C ALA A 22 18.06 -2.62 -11.39
N VAL A 23 18.84 -1.80 -12.10
CA VAL A 23 18.46 -0.42 -12.43
C VAL A 23 17.23 -0.37 -13.35
N VAL A 24 17.18 -1.22 -14.36
CA VAL A 24 16.01 -1.30 -15.26
C VAL A 24 14.76 -1.72 -14.50
N LEU A 25 14.87 -2.72 -13.60
CA LEU A 25 13.73 -3.17 -12.79
C LEU A 25 13.29 -2.16 -11.73
N LEU A 26 14.17 -1.26 -11.29
CA LEU A 26 13.81 -0.21 -10.31
C LEU A 26 13.33 1.07 -10.99
N VAL A 27 14.03 1.54 -12.01
CA VAL A 27 13.76 2.85 -12.62
C VAL A 27 12.71 2.75 -13.73
N GLY A 28 12.70 1.66 -14.50
CA GLY A 28 11.76 1.48 -15.61
C GLY A 28 10.29 1.56 -15.17
N PRO A 29 9.86 0.81 -14.14
CA PRO A 29 8.50 0.87 -13.65
C PRO A 29 8.12 2.24 -13.07
N LEU A 30 9.05 2.94 -12.37
CA LEU A 30 8.80 4.30 -11.90
C LEU A 30 8.58 5.27 -13.05
N GLY A 31 9.41 5.20 -14.09
CA GLY A 31 9.24 5.99 -15.31
C GLY A 31 7.92 5.68 -16.02
N PHE A 32 7.54 4.42 -16.07
CA PHE A 32 6.26 3.98 -16.61
C PHE A 32 5.08 4.54 -15.79
N LEU A 33 5.13 4.44 -14.46
CA LEU A 33 4.08 5.01 -13.59
C LEU A 33 3.96 6.52 -13.74
N PHE A 34 5.09 7.23 -13.80
CA PHE A 34 5.09 8.67 -14.04
C PHE A 34 4.47 9.01 -15.40
N SER A 35 4.85 8.27 -16.45
CA SER A 35 4.25 8.41 -17.78
C SER A 35 2.74 8.15 -17.76
N CYS A 36 2.30 7.09 -17.10
CA CYS A 36 0.89 6.80 -16.93
C CYS A 36 0.16 7.92 -16.16
N ALA A 37 0.73 8.40 -15.05
CA ALA A 37 0.15 9.49 -14.26
C ALA A 37 0.04 10.80 -15.06
N TYR A 38 0.99 11.05 -15.97
CA TYR A 38 1.02 12.28 -16.77
C TYR A 38 0.10 12.22 -17.99
N PHE A 39 0.08 11.11 -18.73
CA PHE A 39 -0.57 11.03 -20.04
C PHE A 39 -1.93 10.31 -20.03
N SER A 40 -2.15 9.33 -19.14
CA SER A 40 -3.38 8.54 -19.16
C SER A 40 -4.57 9.31 -18.59
N PRO A 41 -5.67 9.47 -19.35
CA PRO A 41 -6.89 10.09 -18.84
C PRO A 41 -7.60 9.24 -17.77
N ASP A 42 -7.30 7.93 -17.71
CA ASP A 42 -7.90 7.01 -16.73
C ASP A 42 -7.26 7.11 -15.35
N ILE A 43 -6.14 7.84 -15.23
CA ILE A 43 -5.48 8.10 -13.96
C ILE A 43 -5.75 9.54 -13.54
N PRO A 44 -6.60 9.77 -12.53
CA PRO A 44 -6.99 11.11 -12.10
C PRO A 44 -5.89 11.75 -11.23
N PHE A 45 -4.74 11.98 -11.83
CA PHE A 45 -3.61 12.68 -11.23
C PHE A 45 -3.45 14.06 -11.85
N LEU A 46 -3.42 15.09 -11.00
CA LEU A 46 -3.36 16.50 -11.41
C LEU A 46 -1.94 17.05 -11.25
N PHE A 47 -1.46 17.70 -12.31
CA PHE A 47 -0.22 18.45 -12.27
C PHE A 47 -0.50 19.96 -12.33
N HIS A 48 0.00 20.72 -11.37
CA HIS A 48 0.07 22.16 -11.44
C HIS A 48 1.28 22.54 -12.29
N HIS A 49 1.10 23.37 -13.30
CA HIS A 49 2.19 23.78 -14.17
C HIS A 49 1.95 25.15 -14.80
N SER A 50 3.01 25.77 -15.28
CA SER A 50 2.94 27.02 -16.06
C SER A 50 2.25 28.19 -15.35
N GLY A 51 2.33 28.27 -14.02
CA GLY A 51 1.73 29.33 -13.22
C GLY A 51 0.22 29.24 -13.06
N ALA A 52 -0.42 28.16 -13.53
CA ALA A 52 -1.84 27.89 -13.32
C ALA A 52 -2.03 26.68 -12.38
N PHE A 53 -3.05 26.75 -11.55
CA PHE A 53 -3.40 25.72 -10.59
C PHE A 53 -4.76 25.10 -10.94
N TRP A 54 -4.94 23.83 -10.63
CA TRP A 54 -6.27 23.26 -10.65
C TRP A 54 -7.09 23.85 -9.51
N ILE A 55 -8.30 24.31 -9.81
CA ILE A 55 -9.23 24.88 -8.85
C ILE A 55 -10.53 24.09 -8.79
N ARG A 56 -11.20 24.15 -7.64
CA ARG A 56 -12.49 23.50 -7.37
C ARG A 56 -13.42 24.38 -6.57
N PHE A 57 -14.69 23.97 -6.48
CA PHE A 57 -15.66 24.57 -5.56
C PHE A 57 -15.26 24.24 -4.11
N PRO A 58 -15.40 25.19 -3.15
CA PRO A 58 -14.97 25.03 -1.77
C PRO A 58 -15.95 24.19 -0.92
N GLU A 59 -16.32 23.02 -1.41
CA GLU A 59 -17.08 22.07 -0.61
C GLU A 59 -16.17 21.22 0.28
N PRO A 60 -16.64 20.83 1.48
CA PRO A 60 -15.92 19.90 2.31
C PRO A 60 -15.81 18.56 1.56
N VAL A 61 -14.61 18.14 1.26
CA VAL A 61 -14.39 16.82 0.67
C VAL A 61 -14.56 15.77 1.76
N SER A 62 -15.74 15.17 1.81
CA SER A 62 -15.99 14.01 2.67
C SER A 62 -15.64 12.74 1.93
N ALA A 63 -14.86 11.88 2.56
CA ALA A 63 -14.55 10.58 2.02
C ALA A 63 -15.75 9.64 1.91
N TYR A 64 -16.86 10.02 2.52
CA TYR A 64 -18.04 9.17 2.68
C TYR A 64 -19.26 9.65 1.92
N ILE A 65 -19.23 10.89 1.43
CA ILE A 65 -20.36 11.43 0.71
C ILE A 65 -20.13 11.11 -0.76
N ARG A 66 -20.99 10.29 -1.32
CA ARG A 66 -21.25 10.32 -2.75
C ARG A 66 -21.82 11.69 -3.06
N GLY A 67 -21.22 12.37 -4.00
CA GLY A 67 -21.68 13.68 -4.42
C GLY A 67 -20.62 14.73 -4.13
N TYR A 68 -19.53 14.66 -4.90
CA TYR A 68 -18.88 15.87 -5.29
C TYR A 68 -19.86 16.71 -6.10
N THR A 69 -19.72 18.00 -6.04
CA THR A 69 -20.40 18.87 -6.98
C THR A 69 -19.86 18.60 -8.37
N ASP A 70 -20.63 17.84 -9.13
CA ASP A 70 -20.30 17.38 -10.47
C ASP A 70 -20.43 18.48 -11.52
N ARG A 71 -21.15 19.59 -11.18
CA ARG A 71 -21.40 20.73 -12.07
C ARG A 71 -21.05 22.03 -11.37
N VAL A 72 -20.01 22.71 -11.86
CA VAL A 72 -19.51 23.96 -11.27
C VAL A 72 -19.31 25.01 -12.36
N HIS A 73 -19.77 26.23 -12.08
CA HIS A 73 -19.42 27.40 -12.87
C HIS A 73 -18.22 28.10 -12.21
N PHE A 74 -17.19 28.33 -13.00
CA PHE A 74 -16.03 29.15 -12.62
C PHE A 74 -16.05 30.46 -13.35
N ALA A 75 -15.61 31.56 -12.71
CA ALA A 75 -15.58 32.88 -13.30
C ALA A 75 -14.39 33.69 -12.81
N LYS A 76 -13.87 34.52 -13.71
CA LYS A 76 -12.87 35.55 -13.44
C LYS A 76 -13.13 36.75 -14.32
N ASP A 77 -13.07 37.97 -13.73
CA ASP A 77 -13.02 39.22 -14.48
C ASP A 77 -11.56 39.62 -14.67
N PHE A 78 -11.27 40.20 -15.83
CA PHE A 78 -9.97 40.75 -16.16
C PHE A 78 -10.11 42.06 -16.98
N TYR A 79 -9.07 42.85 -17.01
CA TYR A 79 -9.09 44.18 -17.66
C TYR A 79 -8.00 44.26 -18.70
N LEU A 80 -8.32 44.89 -19.85
CA LEU A 80 -7.38 45.20 -20.93
C LEU A 80 -7.32 46.69 -21.15
N ASP A 81 -6.10 47.25 -21.13
CA ASP A 81 -5.89 48.67 -21.33
C ASP A 81 -6.19 49.11 -22.79
N GLN A 82 -5.90 48.23 -23.74
CA GLN A 82 -6.08 48.48 -25.17
C GLN A 82 -6.60 47.20 -25.86
N ASP A 83 -7.14 47.40 -27.08
CA ASP A 83 -7.50 46.24 -27.91
C ASP A 83 -6.28 45.35 -28.21
N PRO A 84 -6.43 44.03 -28.21
CA PRO A 84 -5.31 43.11 -28.34
C PRO A 84 -4.62 43.26 -29.69
N GLY A 85 -3.35 43.72 -29.69
CA GLY A 85 -2.51 43.82 -30.89
C GLY A 85 -1.93 42.50 -31.37
N SER A 86 -2.17 41.40 -30.62
CA SER A 86 -1.72 40.03 -30.91
C SER A 86 -2.81 39.04 -30.56
N PRO A 87 -2.82 37.85 -31.18
CA PRO A 87 -3.79 36.80 -30.85
C PRO A 87 -3.75 36.39 -29.37
N ILE A 88 -4.92 36.37 -28.73
CA ILE A 88 -5.08 35.92 -27.34
C ILE A 88 -5.58 34.47 -27.33
N TRP A 89 -4.89 33.64 -26.59
CA TRP A 89 -5.17 32.20 -26.51
C TRP A 89 -5.53 31.76 -25.10
N VAL A 90 -6.58 30.97 -24.96
CA VAL A 90 -6.91 30.25 -23.75
C VAL A 90 -6.39 28.84 -23.87
N HIS A 91 -5.57 28.41 -22.93
CA HIS A 91 -5.26 27.00 -22.69
C HIS A 91 -6.14 26.50 -21.56
N LEU A 92 -6.98 25.51 -21.81
CA LEU A 92 -7.95 25.01 -20.86
C LEU A 92 -7.88 23.50 -20.73
N LYS A 93 -7.93 23.04 -19.49
CA LYS A 93 -8.15 21.64 -19.12
C LYS A 93 -9.30 21.60 -18.12
N ALA A 94 -10.26 20.73 -18.34
CA ALA A 94 -11.36 20.51 -17.42
C ALA A 94 -11.47 19.03 -17.06
N PHE A 95 -11.90 18.76 -15.88
CA PHE A 95 -12.08 17.41 -15.40
C PHE A 95 -13.58 17.13 -15.26
N ARG A 96 -14.31 16.77 -16.32
CA ARG A 96 -13.95 16.20 -17.64
C ARG A 96 -14.46 17.05 -18.80
N GLU A 97 -15.75 17.47 -18.80
CA GLU A 97 -16.38 18.24 -19.84
C GLU A 97 -16.48 19.72 -19.48
N PHE A 98 -16.51 20.58 -20.46
CA PHE A 98 -16.63 22.01 -20.21
C PHE A 98 -17.35 22.76 -21.31
N LYS A 99 -17.89 23.94 -20.95
CA LYS A 99 -18.36 24.99 -21.87
C LYS A 99 -17.68 26.30 -21.48
N LEU A 100 -17.08 27.00 -22.45
CA LEU A 100 -16.39 28.28 -22.24
C LEU A 100 -17.23 29.43 -22.75
N TYR A 101 -17.23 30.53 -21.99
CA TYR A 101 -17.87 31.79 -22.35
C TYR A 101 -16.92 32.95 -22.13
N ILE A 102 -16.85 33.89 -23.11
CA ILE A 102 -16.13 35.13 -22.99
C ILE A 102 -17.13 36.28 -23.20
N ASN A 103 -17.27 37.17 -22.22
CA ASN A 103 -18.25 38.26 -22.25
C ASN A 103 -19.68 37.78 -22.61
N GLU A 104 -20.13 36.66 -21.98
CA GLU A 104 -21.40 35.97 -22.19
C GLU A 104 -21.51 35.23 -23.55
N ASN A 105 -20.59 35.43 -24.49
CA ASN A 105 -20.62 34.75 -25.78
C ASN A 105 -20.07 33.30 -25.63
N PRO A 106 -20.79 32.27 -26.09
CA PRO A 106 -20.29 30.91 -26.05
C PRO A 106 -19.14 30.78 -27.04
N VAL A 107 -18.03 30.26 -26.55
CA VAL A 107 -16.86 29.92 -27.36
C VAL A 107 -16.89 28.42 -27.62
N THR A 108 -17.18 28.07 -28.86
CA THR A 108 -17.20 26.67 -29.29
C THR A 108 -15.78 26.13 -29.29
N ALA A 109 -15.54 25.17 -28.44
CA ALA A 109 -14.34 24.35 -28.45
C ALA A 109 -14.72 22.90 -28.63
N GLU A 110 -14.10 22.24 -29.57
CA GLU A 110 -14.19 20.79 -29.64
C GLU A 110 -13.54 20.18 -28.39
N SER A 111 -14.18 19.21 -27.79
CA SER A 111 -13.58 18.42 -26.71
C SER A 111 -12.24 17.85 -27.16
N PRO A 112 -11.26 17.68 -26.25
CA PRO A 112 -9.94 17.18 -26.63
C PRO A 112 -10.05 15.88 -27.41
N PRO A 113 -9.22 15.66 -28.44
CA PRO A 113 -9.24 14.45 -29.23
C PRO A 113 -9.18 13.19 -28.35
N GLY A 114 -10.12 12.25 -28.56
CA GLY A 114 -10.19 11.00 -27.81
C GLY A 114 -10.66 11.17 -26.36
N LYS A 115 -11.35 12.23 -25.99
CA LYS A 115 -11.81 12.54 -24.62
C LYS A 115 -10.68 12.58 -23.58
N ASN A 116 -9.45 12.87 -24.01
CA ASN A 116 -8.30 12.97 -23.10
C ASN A 116 -8.23 14.37 -22.48
N TRP A 117 -8.90 14.55 -21.34
CA TRP A 117 -8.94 15.80 -20.58
C TRP A 117 -7.55 16.34 -20.16
N LYS A 118 -6.53 15.48 -20.09
CA LYS A 118 -5.15 15.90 -19.73
C LYS A 118 -4.44 16.68 -20.84
N LYS A 119 -4.79 16.45 -22.09
CA LYS A 119 -4.20 17.21 -23.20
C LYS A 119 -4.66 18.65 -23.23
N GLY A 120 -5.88 18.91 -22.77
CA GLY A 120 -6.49 20.24 -22.83
C GLY A 120 -6.77 20.69 -24.26
N VAL A 121 -7.26 21.90 -24.37
CA VAL A 121 -7.52 22.60 -25.63
C VAL A 121 -6.83 23.96 -25.64
N LYS A 122 -6.47 24.41 -26.82
CA LYS A 122 -5.99 25.77 -27.07
C LYS A 122 -7.00 26.48 -27.98
N ILE A 123 -7.57 27.58 -27.52
CA ILE A 123 -8.67 28.31 -28.17
C ILE A 123 -8.26 29.73 -28.34
N GLU A 124 -8.37 30.29 -29.56
CA GLU A 124 -8.22 31.71 -29.77
C GLU A 124 -9.47 32.45 -29.31
N ILE A 125 -9.33 33.46 -28.46
CA ILE A 125 -10.42 34.23 -27.89
C ILE A 125 -10.44 35.70 -28.31
N SER A 126 -9.48 36.13 -29.13
CA SER A 126 -9.36 37.50 -29.61
C SER A 126 -10.69 38.09 -30.12
N PRO A 127 -11.56 37.35 -30.88
CA PRO A 127 -12.80 37.91 -31.40
C PRO A 127 -13.85 38.31 -30.34
N TRP A 128 -13.73 37.75 -29.13
CA TRP A 128 -14.70 37.99 -28.04
C TRP A 128 -14.18 38.91 -26.94
N VAL A 129 -12.89 39.29 -26.99
CA VAL A 129 -12.26 40.15 -26.00
C VAL A 129 -12.26 41.60 -26.49
N LYS A 130 -12.45 42.57 -25.59
CA LYS A 130 -12.52 43.99 -25.88
C LYS A 130 -11.67 44.81 -24.92
N SER A 131 -11.33 46.04 -25.30
CA SER A 131 -10.74 46.98 -24.36
C SER A 131 -11.66 47.23 -23.16
N GLY A 132 -11.09 47.42 -21.98
CA GLY A 132 -11.81 47.54 -20.72
C GLY A 132 -12.05 46.20 -20.00
N ARG A 133 -13.16 46.11 -19.30
CA ARG A 133 -13.54 44.96 -18.51
C ARG A 133 -14.01 43.78 -19.38
N ASN A 134 -13.43 42.62 -19.15
CA ASN A 134 -13.81 41.35 -19.76
C ASN A 134 -14.15 40.36 -18.67
N SER A 135 -14.97 39.37 -19.00
CA SER A 135 -15.27 38.24 -18.12
C SER A 135 -15.05 36.91 -18.83
N ILE A 136 -14.42 35.96 -18.14
CA ILE A 136 -14.31 34.58 -18.58
C ILE A 136 -15.13 33.70 -17.63
N ARG A 137 -15.96 32.83 -18.20
CA ARG A 137 -16.77 31.89 -17.47
C ARG A 137 -16.60 30.49 -18.07
N THR A 138 -16.46 29.49 -17.20
CA THR A 138 -16.36 28.10 -17.62
C THR A 138 -17.34 27.27 -16.81
N HIS A 139 -18.21 26.55 -17.49
CA HIS A 139 -19.04 25.53 -16.88
C HIS A 139 -18.34 24.19 -17.04
N VAL A 140 -18.05 23.52 -15.92
CA VAL A 140 -17.37 22.21 -15.90
C VAL A 140 -18.33 21.16 -15.36
N GLU A 141 -18.41 20.01 -16.05
CA GLU A 141 -19.21 18.87 -15.66
C GLU A 141 -18.36 17.61 -15.57
N ASN A 142 -18.46 16.89 -14.44
CA ASN A 142 -17.77 15.61 -14.20
C ASN A 142 -18.69 14.65 -13.46
N PRO A 143 -19.46 13.80 -14.15
CA PRO A 143 -20.38 12.85 -13.51
C PRO A 143 -19.70 11.76 -12.68
N MET A 144 -18.37 11.68 -12.70
CA MET A 144 -17.56 10.66 -12.00
C MET A 144 -16.66 11.23 -10.91
N GLY A 145 -16.93 12.42 -10.40
CA GLY A 145 -16.11 13.04 -9.36
C GLY A 145 -16.24 14.56 -9.34
N PRO A 146 -15.32 15.29 -8.68
CA PRO A 146 -15.38 16.74 -8.59
C PRO A 146 -15.16 17.43 -9.94
N ALA A 147 -15.92 18.50 -10.20
CA ALA A 147 -15.68 19.39 -11.32
C ALA A 147 -14.46 20.27 -11.05
N LEU A 148 -13.40 20.12 -11.84
CA LEU A 148 -12.12 20.83 -11.67
C LEU A 148 -11.77 21.61 -12.94
N LEU A 149 -11.17 22.79 -12.77
CA LEU A 149 -10.72 23.65 -13.86
C LEU A 149 -9.23 23.96 -13.71
N TRP A 150 -8.51 23.90 -14.82
CA TRP A 150 -7.19 24.47 -15.03
C TRP A 150 -7.23 25.33 -16.30
N LEU A 151 -6.89 26.61 -16.19
CA LEU A 151 -6.96 27.54 -17.31
C LEU A 151 -5.82 28.56 -17.24
N ARG A 152 -5.28 28.90 -18.40
CA ARG A 152 -4.28 29.97 -18.57
C ARG A 152 -4.56 30.73 -19.85
N ILE A 153 -4.45 32.07 -19.79
CA ILE A 153 -4.55 32.97 -20.96
C ILE A 153 -3.15 33.40 -21.36
N GLU A 154 -2.84 33.28 -22.65
CA GLU A 154 -1.59 33.74 -23.26
C GLU A 154 -1.89 34.91 -24.26
N GLY A 155 -0.91 35.77 -24.47
CA GLY A 155 -1.05 36.93 -25.34
C GLY A 155 -1.44 38.22 -24.60
N LEU A 156 -1.52 38.18 -23.27
CA LEU A 156 -1.76 39.34 -22.40
C LEU A 156 -0.47 39.75 -21.70
N LYS A 157 -0.40 41.07 -21.31
CA LYS A 157 0.73 41.60 -20.53
C LYS A 157 0.85 40.92 -19.17
N ASP A 158 -0.29 40.73 -18.50
CA ASP A 158 -0.37 40.08 -17.22
C ASP A 158 -0.81 38.61 -17.39
N LEU A 159 -0.24 37.72 -16.59
CA LEU A 159 -0.63 36.32 -16.58
C LEU A 159 -2.01 36.16 -15.94
N ILE A 160 -3.00 35.77 -16.72
CA ILE A 160 -4.30 35.37 -16.22
C ILE A 160 -4.35 33.85 -16.21
N ALA A 161 -4.39 33.27 -15.02
CA ALA A 161 -4.41 31.83 -14.81
C ALA A 161 -5.36 31.46 -13.66
N THR A 162 -5.76 30.22 -13.60
CA THR A 162 -6.56 29.71 -12.47
C THR A 162 -5.74 29.70 -11.20
N ASP A 163 -6.27 30.36 -10.18
CA ASP A 163 -5.75 30.49 -8.83
C ASP A 163 -6.91 30.73 -7.83
N GLU A 164 -6.59 31.01 -6.59
CA GLU A 164 -7.58 31.29 -5.54
C GLU A 164 -8.39 32.57 -5.75
N THR A 165 -8.02 33.44 -6.69
CA THR A 165 -8.77 34.66 -6.99
C THR A 165 -9.98 34.45 -7.89
N TRP A 166 -10.14 33.24 -8.43
CA TRP A 166 -11.31 32.84 -9.21
C TRP A 166 -12.52 32.61 -8.32
N LYS A 167 -13.69 32.80 -8.89
CA LYS A 167 -14.97 32.51 -8.23
C LYS A 167 -15.56 31.21 -8.77
N ALA A 168 -16.28 30.52 -7.91
CA ALA A 168 -17.00 29.30 -8.26
C ALA A 168 -18.43 29.36 -7.73
N ARG A 169 -19.38 28.72 -8.42
CA ARG A 169 -20.74 28.52 -7.94
C ARG A 169 -21.35 27.22 -8.47
N ILE A 170 -22.32 26.74 -7.74
CA ILE A 170 -23.16 25.61 -8.13
C ILE A 170 -24.49 26.18 -8.62
N GLU A 171 -24.91 25.85 -9.85
CA GLU A 171 -26.18 26.30 -10.45
C GLU A 171 -26.48 27.79 -10.16
N SER A 172 -27.57 28.09 -9.44
CA SER A 172 -27.99 29.45 -9.05
C SER A 172 -27.50 29.92 -7.69
N SER A 173 -26.57 29.18 -7.04
CA SER A 173 -26.01 29.58 -5.75
C SER A 173 -25.18 30.88 -5.85
N PRO A 174 -24.96 31.58 -4.74
CA PRO A 174 -24.05 32.73 -4.74
C PRO A 174 -22.64 32.35 -5.19
N TRP A 175 -21.94 33.28 -5.83
CA TRP A 175 -20.54 33.15 -6.17
C TRP A 175 -19.68 33.16 -4.90
N VAL A 176 -18.86 32.13 -4.72
CA VAL A 176 -17.88 32.01 -3.63
C VAL A 176 -16.47 31.95 -4.22
N GLN A 177 -15.46 32.15 -3.41
CA GLN A 177 -14.07 32.02 -3.84
C GLN A 177 -13.76 30.55 -4.12
N ALA A 178 -13.16 30.26 -5.27
CA ALA A 178 -12.65 28.95 -5.59
C ALA A 178 -11.45 28.61 -4.71
N ILE A 179 -11.18 27.35 -4.49
CA ILE A 179 -10.00 26.89 -3.76
C ILE A 179 -9.12 26.02 -4.66
N LEU A 180 -7.84 25.92 -4.30
CA LEU A 180 -6.92 25.05 -5.00
C LEU A 180 -7.37 23.60 -4.86
N ALA A 181 -7.20 22.82 -5.91
CA ALA A 181 -7.47 21.39 -5.90
C ALA A 181 -6.30 20.67 -5.24
N ASP A 182 -6.34 20.57 -3.91
CA ASP A 182 -5.45 19.75 -3.11
C ASP A 182 -6.10 18.42 -2.77
N ASP A 183 -5.28 17.40 -2.54
CA ASP A 183 -5.74 16.11 -2.07
C ASP A 183 -6.11 16.07 -0.58
N THR A 184 -5.99 17.19 0.11
CA THR A 184 -6.34 17.26 1.53
C THR A 184 -7.84 17.03 1.71
N ARG A 185 -8.16 15.88 2.29
CA ARG A 185 -9.52 15.53 2.69
C ARG A 185 -9.67 15.76 4.18
N ALA A 186 -10.81 16.26 4.60
CA ALA A 186 -11.09 16.42 6.01
C ALA A 186 -11.13 15.03 6.69
N ASN A 187 -10.43 14.91 7.81
CA ASN A 187 -10.63 13.78 8.71
C ASN A 187 -12.09 13.84 9.20
N PRO A 188 -12.88 12.77 9.13
CA PRO A 188 -14.25 12.81 9.65
C PRO A 188 -14.22 13.18 11.14
N ASP A 189 -14.74 14.34 11.48
CA ASP A 189 -14.82 14.88 12.85
C ASP A 189 -15.70 14.03 13.79
N SER A 190 -16.37 13.01 13.27
CA SER A 190 -17.28 12.16 14.00
C SER A 190 -16.63 11.27 15.05
N LEU A 191 -15.31 11.11 15.03
CA LEU A 191 -14.58 10.29 15.99
C LEU A 191 -13.68 11.19 16.84
N SER A 192 -14.11 11.48 18.04
CA SER A 192 -13.24 12.10 19.06
C SER A 192 -12.15 11.09 19.46
N VAL A 193 -11.07 11.07 18.69
CA VAL A 193 -9.88 10.27 18.99
C VAL A 193 -8.81 11.21 19.50
N PRO A 194 -8.22 10.96 20.69
CA PRO A 194 -7.14 11.81 21.20
C PRO A 194 -5.94 11.75 20.23
N THR A 195 -5.26 12.87 20.06
CA THR A 195 -4.00 12.90 19.34
C THR A 195 -2.96 12.01 20.04
N SER A 196 -1.99 11.53 19.30
CA SER A 196 -0.89 10.72 19.87
C SER A 196 -0.18 11.46 21.01
N TYR A 197 0.01 12.78 20.87
CA TYR A 197 0.62 13.62 21.91
C TYR A 197 -0.24 13.74 23.17
N GLN A 198 -1.56 13.99 23.03
CA GLN A 198 -2.49 14.06 24.16
C GLN A 198 -2.50 12.75 24.95
N TYR A 199 -2.47 11.63 24.24
CA TYR A 199 -2.43 10.33 24.88
C TYR A 199 -1.12 10.09 25.64
N ILE A 200 0.03 10.39 25.04
CA ILE A 200 1.33 10.26 25.70
C ILE A 200 1.38 11.12 26.98
N ARG A 201 0.89 12.37 26.90
CA ARG A 201 0.82 13.26 28.08
C ARG A 201 -0.07 12.67 29.18
N LYS A 202 -1.24 12.12 28.82
CA LYS A 202 -2.18 11.49 29.77
C LYS A 202 -1.59 10.26 30.45
N LYS A 203 -0.78 9.48 29.73
CA LYS A 203 -0.21 8.19 30.20
C LYS A 203 1.28 8.26 30.50
N GLY A 204 1.86 9.43 30.68
CA GLY A 204 3.29 9.63 30.89
C GLY A 204 3.88 8.77 32.02
N THR A 205 3.18 8.66 33.15
CA THR A 205 3.60 7.81 34.27
C THR A 205 3.66 6.32 33.89
N THR A 206 2.65 5.82 33.18
CA THR A 206 2.63 4.42 32.71
C THR A 206 3.78 4.17 31.73
N ILE A 207 4.01 5.11 30.81
CA ILE A 207 5.12 5.05 29.84
C ILE A 207 6.45 4.98 30.57
N PHE A 208 6.65 5.84 31.56
CA PHE A 208 7.88 5.88 32.37
C PHE A 208 8.15 4.53 33.05
N TRP A 209 7.14 3.94 33.71
CA TRP A 209 7.33 2.66 34.38
C TRP A 209 7.58 1.49 33.44
N ILE A 210 6.90 1.45 32.28
CA ILE A 210 7.18 0.44 31.24
C ILE A 210 8.60 0.60 30.70
N PHE A 211 9.02 1.84 30.46
CA PHE A 211 10.39 2.12 30.00
C PHE A 211 11.42 1.68 31.06
N ALA A 212 11.23 2.06 32.32
CA ALA A 212 12.13 1.68 33.42
C ALA A 212 12.21 0.16 33.61
N ALA A 213 11.06 -0.53 33.55
CA ALA A 213 11.01 -1.99 33.59
C ALA A 213 11.76 -2.63 32.41
N SER A 214 11.62 -2.07 31.19
CA SER A 214 12.31 -2.55 29.98
C SER A 214 13.83 -2.39 30.10
N VAL A 215 14.30 -1.28 30.64
CA VAL A 215 15.73 -1.05 30.94
C VAL A 215 16.24 -2.05 31.99
N GLY A 216 15.45 -2.28 33.07
CA GLY A 216 15.76 -3.25 34.12
C GLY A 216 15.89 -4.67 33.57
N LEU A 217 14.91 -5.11 32.77
CA LEU A 217 14.93 -6.42 32.14
C LEU A 217 16.11 -6.59 31.19
N TRP A 218 16.48 -5.55 30.43
CA TRP A 218 17.67 -5.57 29.60
C TRP A 218 18.96 -5.71 30.45
N GLY A 219 19.09 -4.96 31.54
CA GLY A 219 20.21 -5.05 32.47
C GLY A 219 20.38 -6.45 33.08
N ILE A 220 19.27 -7.01 33.58
CA ILE A 220 19.20 -8.37 34.13
C ILE A 220 19.57 -9.41 33.02
N GLY A 221 18.98 -9.26 31.83
CA GLY A 221 19.29 -10.13 30.71
C GLY A 221 20.77 -10.11 30.33
N GLY A 222 21.39 -8.92 30.26
CA GLY A 222 22.82 -8.77 29.98
C GLY A 222 23.73 -9.39 31.05
N PHE A 223 23.30 -9.45 32.32
CA PHE A 223 24.03 -10.07 33.40
C PHE A 223 23.93 -11.62 33.41
N PHE A 224 22.72 -12.16 33.22
CA PHE A 224 22.48 -13.58 33.39
C PHE A 224 22.67 -14.43 32.11
N PHE A 225 22.62 -13.84 30.91
CA PHE A 225 22.59 -14.59 29.66
C PHE A 225 23.80 -14.32 28.77
N HIS A 226 24.84 -15.16 28.92
CA HIS A 226 26.03 -15.21 28.07
C HIS A 226 26.21 -16.64 27.49
N GLY A 227 26.67 -16.73 26.25
CA GLY A 227 27.03 -18.01 25.63
C GLY A 227 25.82 -18.94 25.37
N ARG A 228 25.90 -20.22 25.79
CA ARG A 228 24.82 -21.22 25.56
C ARG A 228 23.45 -20.81 26.13
N ARG A 229 23.43 -19.96 27.15
CA ARG A 229 22.17 -19.42 27.71
C ARG A 229 21.45 -18.49 26.74
N GLU A 230 22.17 -17.84 25.83
CA GLU A 230 21.58 -16.96 24.80
C GLU A 230 20.70 -17.76 23.83
N GLU A 231 21.13 -18.97 23.40
CA GLU A 231 20.33 -19.83 22.52
C GLU A 231 19.02 -20.30 23.19
N ILE A 232 19.10 -20.64 24.48
CA ILE A 232 17.91 -21.02 25.26
C ILE A 232 16.95 -19.84 25.38
N LEU A 233 17.46 -18.64 25.67
CA LEU A 233 16.64 -17.42 25.75
C LEU A 233 15.91 -17.14 24.44
N ILE A 234 16.59 -17.32 23.31
CA ILE A 234 15.97 -17.15 21.98
C ILE A 234 14.83 -18.13 21.76
N LYS A 235 15.03 -19.40 22.12
CA LYS A 235 13.95 -20.42 22.03
C LYS A 235 12.77 -20.07 22.93
N VAL A 236 13.05 -19.62 24.17
CA VAL A 236 12.00 -19.16 25.11
C VAL A 236 11.29 -17.93 24.60
N ALA A 237 11.99 -16.92 24.09
CA ALA A 237 11.41 -15.72 23.52
C ALA A 237 10.53 -16.06 22.27
N SER A 238 11.00 -16.95 21.41
CA SER A 238 10.25 -17.41 20.23
C SER A 238 8.97 -18.14 20.64
N ALA A 239 9.05 -19.02 21.62
CA ALA A 239 7.87 -19.71 22.19
C ALA A 239 6.90 -18.70 22.83
N GLY A 240 7.41 -17.70 23.56
CA GLY A 240 6.62 -16.62 24.14
C GLY A 240 5.85 -15.80 23.11
N ILE A 241 6.47 -15.50 21.97
CA ILE A 241 5.79 -14.81 20.85
C ILE A 241 4.64 -15.66 20.32
N ILE A 242 4.87 -16.94 20.06
CA ILE A 242 3.83 -17.87 19.56
C ILE A 242 2.69 -18.00 20.57
N MET A 243 3.01 -18.17 21.85
CA MET A 243 1.99 -18.23 22.92
C MET A 243 1.21 -16.93 23.02
N GLY A 244 1.89 -15.78 22.91
CA GLY A 244 1.25 -14.46 22.87
C GLY A 244 0.27 -14.33 21.71
N TRP A 245 0.61 -14.81 20.53
CA TRP A 245 -0.28 -14.86 19.37
C TRP A 245 -1.52 -15.74 19.62
N VAL A 246 -1.30 -16.96 20.13
CA VAL A 246 -2.41 -17.86 20.47
C VAL A 246 -3.34 -17.22 21.49
N TYR A 247 -2.79 -16.60 22.52
CA TYR A 247 -3.56 -15.88 23.52
C TYR A 247 -4.37 -14.73 22.91
N LEU A 248 -3.74 -13.88 22.12
CA LEU A 248 -4.43 -12.76 21.43
C LEU A 248 -5.58 -13.26 20.56
N PHE A 249 -5.34 -14.34 19.80
CA PHE A 249 -6.40 -14.94 18.99
C PHE A 249 -7.56 -15.46 19.84
N LEU A 250 -7.30 -16.29 20.83
CA LEU A 250 -8.35 -16.85 21.69
C LEU A 250 -9.12 -15.77 22.45
N ALA A 251 -8.44 -14.75 22.97
CA ALA A 251 -9.06 -13.63 23.67
C ALA A 251 -9.93 -12.75 22.76
N LYS A 252 -9.53 -12.57 21.49
CA LYS A 252 -10.19 -11.65 20.56
C LYS A 252 -11.16 -12.31 19.58
N MET A 253 -11.01 -13.62 19.34
CA MET A 253 -11.87 -14.37 18.42
C MET A 253 -13.36 -14.19 18.72
N ILE A 254 -13.72 -14.16 20.02
CA ILE A 254 -15.11 -14.03 20.51
C ILE A 254 -15.56 -12.56 20.47
N ARG A 255 -14.69 -11.61 20.76
CA ARG A 255 -15.00 -10.18 20.89
C ARG A 255 -15.17 -9.46 19.56
N ILE A 256 -14.43 -9.88 18.53
CA ILE A 256 -14.53 -9.27 17.19
C ILE A 256 -15.78 -9.79 16.49
N GLY A 257 -16.79 -8.93 16.38
CA GLY A 257 -18.06 -9.26 15.75
C GLY A 257 -18.01 -9.26 14.21
N PRO A 258 -19.09 -9.70 13.55
CA PRO A 258 -19.17 -9.79 12.09
C PRO A 258 -19.22 -8.45 11.36
N ALA A 259 -19.25 -7.35 12.08
CA ALA A 259 -19.26 -6.00 11.52
C ALA A 259 -17.88 -5.34 11.53
N ILE A 260 -16.82 -6.04 11.98
CA ILE A 260 -15.47 -5.47 12.16
C ILE A 260 -14.47 -6.23 11.29
N GLY A 261 -13.87 -5.52 10.38
CA GLY A 261 -12.90 -6.00 9.39
C GLY A 261 -13.07 -5.23 8.08
N PHE A 262 -12.06 -5.31 7.22
CA PHE A 262 -12.08 -4.65 5.91
C PHE A 262 -12.95 -5.46 4.95
N ASP A 263 -13.95 -4.81 4.35
CA ASP A 263 -14.89 -5.40 3.38
C ASP A 263 -15.57 -6.69 3.88
N ILE A 264 -15.69 -6.81 5.22
CA ILE A 264 -16.08 -8.06 5.89
C ILE A 264 -17.48 -8.55 5.48
N SER A 265 -18.45 -7.66 5.31
CA SER A 265 -19.81 -8.02 4.87
C SER A 265 -19.75 -8.75 3.52
N HIS A 266 -19.04 -8.21 2.57
CA HIS A 266 -18.89 -8.79 1.23
C HIS A 266 -18.09 -10.10 1.22
N HIS A 267 -17.08 -10.24 2.12
CA HIS A 267 -16.42 -11.52 2.30
C HIS A 267 -17.37 -12.59 2.85
N LEU A 268 -18.25 -12.21 3.79
CA LEU A 268 -19.26 -13.11 4.33
C LEU A 268 -20.31 -13.47 3.28
N ASP A 269 -20.80 -12.51 2.49
CA ASP A 269 -21.78 -12.71 1.43
C ASP A 269 -21.24 -13.70 0.38
N TYR A 270 -19.96 -13.62 0.03
CA TYR A 270 -19.32 -14.59 -0.87
C TYR A 270 -19.33 -16.02 -0.26
N ILE A 271 -18.97 -16.17 1.02
CA ILE A 271 -18.97 -17.47 1.69
C ILE A 271 -20.41 -18.03 1.79
N LEU A 272 -21.40 -17.19 2.13
CA LEU A 272 -22.81 -17.56 2.21
C LEU A 272 -23.34 -18.00 0.86
N PHE A 273 -22.98 -17.29 -0.23
CA PHE A 273 -23.34 -17.69 -1.58
C PHE A 273 -22.87 -19.12 -1.90
N ILE A 274 -21.62 -19.47 -1.55
CA ILE A 274 -21.11 -20.84 -1.77
C ILE A 274 -21.87 -21.84 -0.92
N LEU A 275 -22.19 -21.51 0.33
CA LEU A 275 -22.96 -22.39 1.22
C LEU A 275 -24.36 -22.69 0.68
N GLU A 276 -25.05 -21.68 0.18
CA GLU A 276 -26.43 -21.77 -0.30
C GLU A 276 -26.52 -22.37 -1.70
N LYS A 277 -25.70 -21.87 -2.64
CA LYS A 277 -25.79 -22.24 -4.06
C LYS A 277 -24.88 -23.38 -4.45
N ARG A 278 -23.95 -23.80 -3.60
CA ARG A 278 -22.94 -24.82 -3.92
C ARG A 278 -22.15 -24.51 -5.20
N ALA A 279 -21.99 -23.24 -5.50
CA ALA A 279 -21.34 -22.73 -6.69
C ALA A 279 -20.46 -21.53 -6.36
N ILE A 280 -19.46 -21.26 -7.21
CA ILE A 280 -18.62 -20.06 -7.11
C ILE A 280 -19.36 -18.92 -7.82
N PRO A 281 -19.60 -17.75 -7.18
CA PRO A 281 -20.28 -16.62 -7.83
C PRO A 281 -19.46 -16.08 -9.01
N LEU A 282 -20.13 -15.35 -9.91
CA LEU A 282 -19.45 -14.56 -10.93
C LEU A 282 -18.86 -13.29 -10.31
N ALA A 283 -17.82 -12.76 -10.95
CA ALA A 283 -17.17 -11.54 -10.47
C ALA A 283 -18.13 -10.31 -10.42
N SER A 284 -19.26 -10.37 -11.08
CA SER A 284 -20.30 -9.33 -11.14
C SER A 284 -21.40 -9.47 -10.10
N ASP A 285 -21.47 -10.57 -9.35
CA ASP A 285 -22.62 -10.88 -8.51
C ASP A 285 -22.64 -10.05 -7.21
N ASP A 286 -21.46 -9.68 -6.68
CA ASP A 286 -21.31 -8.78 -5.52
C ASP A 286 -19.97 -8.07 -5.51
N TRP A 287 -19.79 -7.14 -4.55
CA TRP A 287 -18.59 -6.31 -4.37
C TRP A 287 -17.28 -7.10 -4.23
N ALA A 288 -17.26 -8.24 -3.50
CA ALA A 288 -16.04 -9.03 -3.26
C ALA A 288 -15.92 -10.24 -4.21
N THR A 289 -16.91 -10.53 -5.04
CA THR A 289 -16.92 -11.75 -5.87
C THR A 289 -15.92 -11.75 -7.01
N PHE A 290 -15.29 -10.60 -7.29
CA PHE A 290 -14.14 -10.51 -8.21
C PHE A 290 -12.88 -11.17 -7.64
N HIS A 291 -12.79 -11.39 -6.33
CA HIS A 291 -11.67 -12.09 -5.73
C HIS A 291 -11.63 -13.57 -6.15
N PRO A 292 -10.42 -14.12 -6.41
CA PRO A 292 -10.27 -15.56 -6.66
C PRO A 292 -10.74 -16.40 -5.46
N PRO A 293 -11.22 -17.64 -5.70
CA PRO A 293 -12.10 -18.34 -4.76
C PRO A 293 -11.43 -19.09 -3.62
N LEU A 294 -10.09 -19.24 -3.58
CA LEU A 294 -9.44 -20.19 -2.65
C LEU A 294 -9.78 -19.94 -1.18
N PHE A 295 -9.70 -18.70 -0.72
CA PHE A 295 -10.04 -18.37 0.68
C PHE A 295 -11.48 -18.74 1.02
N TYR A 296 -12.40 -18.47 0.12
CA TYR A 296 -13.84 -18.72 0.31
C TYR A 296 -14.18 -20.20 0.27
N LEU A 297 -13.52 -20.96 -0.61
CA LEU A 297 -13.67 -22.44 -0.66
C LEU A 297 -13.11 -23.11 0.59
N LEU A 298 -11.97 -22.65 1.10
CA LEU A 298 -11.42 -23.14 2.37
C LEU A 298 -12.32 -22.76 3.55
N SER A 299 -12.87 -21.55 3.56
CA SER A 299 -13.83 -21.10 4.57
C SER A 299 -15.10 -21.95 4.55
N PHE A 300 -15.65 -22.22 3.36
CA PHE A 300 -16.75 -23.15 3.16
C PHE A 300 -16.41 -24.55 3.72
N GLY A 301 -15.23 -25.09 3.39
CA GLY A 301 -14.78 -26.39 3.89
C GLY A 301 -14.70 -26.44 5.42
N VAL A 302 -14.17 -25.39 6.06
CA VAL A 302 -14.13 -25.28 7.52
C VAL A 302 -15.55 -25.32 8.11
N LEU A 303 -16.49 -24.56 7.53
CA LEU A 303 -17.87 -24.53 8.01
C LEU A 303 -18.56 -25.89 7.84
N GLU A 304 -18.39 -26.58 6.72
CA GLU A 304 -18.99 -27.92 6.54
C GLU A 304 -18.40 -28.97 7.47
N ILE A 305 -17.08 -28.99 7.69
CA ILE A 305 -16.41 -29.92 8.61
C ILE A 305 -16.89 -29.71 10.04
N PHE A 306 -17.03 -28.47 10.49
CA PHE A 306 -17.42 -28.13 11.85
C PHE A 306 -18.94 -28.00 12.05
N LYS A 307 -19.74 -28.24 11.03
CA LYS A 307 -21.21 -28.18 11.10
C LYS A 307 -21.82 -29.00 12.26
N PRO A 308 -21.36 -30.23 12.57
CA PRO A 308 -21.88 -30.99 13.72
C PRO A 308 -21.61 -30.33 15.07
N PHE A 309 -20.66 -29.39 15.12
CA PHE A 309 -20.21 -28.73 16.37
C PHE A 309 -20.71 -27.27 16.49
N TYR A 310 -21.69 -26.84 15.69
CA TYR A 310 -22.21 -25.47 15.75
C TYR A 310 -22.93 -25.11 17.08
N SER A 311 -23.34 -26.11 17.86
CA SER A 311 -23.80 -25.90 19.22
C SER A 311 -22.71 -25.42 20.17
N ILE A 312 -21.44 -25.74 19.88
CA ILE A 312 -20.27 -25.38 20.69
C ILE A 312 -19.57 -24.16 20.08
N PHE A 313 -19.37 -24.18 18.76
CA PHE A 313 -18.63 -23.13 18.03
C PHE A 313 -19.57 -22.33 17.11
N ARG A 314 -19.64 -21.02 17.30
CA ARG A 314 -20.38 -20.16 16.39
C ARG A 314 -19.70 -20.14 15.02
N PRO A 315 -20.42 -20.36 13.92
CA PRO A 315 -19.85 -20.44 12.56
C PRO A 315 -18.95 -19.27 12.20
N PHE A 316 -19.36 -18.04 12.55
CA PHE A 316 -18.57 -16.84 12.30
C PHE A 316 -17.15 -16.89 12.92
N HIS A 317 -17.01 -17.46 14.11
CA HIS A 317 -15.70 -17.55 14.77
C HIS A 317 -14.79 -18.56 14.08
N LEU A 318 -15.35 -19.63 13.52
CA LEU A 318 -14.60 -20.63 12.76
C LEU A 318 -13.94 -20.07 11.52
N LEU A 319 -14.56 -19.07 10.88
CA LEU A 319 -13.99 -18.38 9.70
C LEU A 319 -12.68 -17.66 9.99
N LYS A 320 -12.38 -17.34 11.25
CA LYS A 320 -11.13 -16.68 11.68
C LYS A 320 -9.95 -17.65 11.81
N VAL A 321 -10.19 -18.95 11.80
CA VAL A 321 -9.13 -19.95 11.94
C VAL A 321 -8.14 -19.87 10.78
N ILE A 322 -8.62 -19.67 9.55
CA ILE A 322 -7.75 -19.56 8.36
C ILE A 322 -6.85 -18.31 8.43
N PRO A 323 -7.37 -17.09 8.64
CA PRO A 323 -6.54 -15.90 8.82
C PRO A 323 -5.53 -16.03 9.96
N PHE A 324 -5.94 -16.60 11.10
CA PHE A 324 -5.07 -16.80 12.25
C PHE A 324 -3.90 -17.74 11.95
N LEU A 325 -4.19 -18.93 11.41
CA LEU A 325 -3.14 -19.90 11.04
C LEU A 325 -2.21 -19.31 9.96
N SER A 326 -2.76 -18.56 9.04
CA SER A 326 -1.98 -17.85 8.02
C SER A 326 -1.08 -16.77 8.62
N GLY A 327 -1.54 -16.03 9.63
CA GLY A 327 -0.73 -15.05 10.35
C GLY A 327 0.45 -15.67 11.10
N LEU A 328 0.24 -16.82 11.74
CA LEU A 328 1.33 -17.64 12.31
C LEU A 328 2.26 -18.16 11.20
N GLY A 329 1.69 -18.59 10.08
CA GLY A 329 2.42 -18.98 8.89
C GLY A 329 3.31 -17.87 8.34
N ASN A 330 2.87 -16.62 8.38
CA ASN A 330 3.68 -15.46 7.98
C ASN A 330 4.91 -15.28 8.88
N VAL A 331 4.79 -15.52 10.19
CA VAL A 331 5.94 -15.52 11.12
C VAL A 331 6.90 -16.66 10.78
N TRP A 332 6.38 -17.85 10.48
CA TRP A 332 7.19 -18.98 10.04
C TRP A 332 7.91 -18.68 8.70
N VAL A 333 7.23 -18.09 7.72
CA VAL A 333 7.83 -17.66 6.43
C VAL A 333 9.00 -16.71 6.67
N ALA A 334 8.81 -15.70 7.52
CA ALA A 334 9.88 -14.77 7.87
C ALA A 334 11.07 -15.50 8.49
N TYR A 335 10.83 -16.39 9.45
CA TYR A 335 11.87 -17.20 10.07
C TYR A 335 12.60 -18.10 9.05
N ALA A 336 11.86 -18.79 8.15
CA ALA A 336 12.43 -19.65 7.13
C ALA A 336 13.35 -18.89 6.16
N ILE A 337 12.94 -17.69 5.71
CA ILE A 337 13.79 -16.81 4.88
C ILE A 337 14.99 -16.31 5.70
N GLY A 338 14.75 -15.89 6.95
CA GLY A 338 15.81 -15.46 7.87
C GLY A 338 16.90 -16.51 8.07
N ARG A 339 16.51 -17.78 8.24
CA ARG A 339 17.44 -18.93 8.33
C ARG A 339 18.36 -19.04 7.12
N VAL A 340 17.84 -18.80 5.92
CA VAL A 340 18.65 -18.84 4.70
C VAL A 340 19.61 -17.65 4.63
N VAL A 341 19.16 -16.46 5.03
CA VAL A 341 19.94 -15.21 4.94
C VAL A 341 21.00 -15.13 6.05
N PHE A 342 20.61 -15.40 7.29
CA PHE A 342 21.47 -15.21 8.49
C PHE A 342 22.14 -16.51 8.96
N LYS A 343 21.79 -17.64 8.34
CA LYS A 343 22.29 -18.99 8.74
C LYS A 343 21.99 -19.27 10.21
N ASP A 344 23.03 -19.46 11.01
CA ASP A 344 22.95 -19.84 12.42
C ASP A 344 23.19 -18.66 13.38
N ASP A 345 22.95 -17.42 12.95
CA ASP A 345 22.97 -16.25 13.83
C ASP A 345 21.66 -16.16 14.63
N PRO A 346 21.65 -16.67 15.88
CA PRO A 346 20.42 -16.82 16.65
C PRO A 346 19.82 -15.44 17.01
N PHE A 347 20.66 -14.41 17.22
CA PHE A 347 20.17 -13.09 17.56
C PHE A 347 19.41 -12.44 16.37
N ARG A 348 19.96 -12.52 15.16
CA ARG A 348 19.28 -12.01 13.97
C ARG A 348 17.99 -12.77 13.66
N LEU A 349 17.96 -14.09 13.92
CA LEU A 349 16.74 -14.92 13.80
C LEU A 349 15.68 -14.50 14.82
N LEU A 350 16.06 -14.21 16.06
CA LEU A 350 15.12 -13.66 17.05
C LEU A 350 14.55 -12.32 16.59
N LEU A 351 15.38 -11.43 16.06
CA LEU A 351 14.91 -10.14 15.52
C LEU A 351 13.92 -10.33 14.37
N VAL A 352 14.15 -11.30 13.47
CA VAL A 352 13.21 -11.65 12.40
C VAL A 352 11.85 -12.06 12.96
N ILE A 353 11.84 -12.92 13.99
CA ILE A 353 10.62 -13.39 14.64
C ILE A 353 9.91 -12.24 15.37
N ILE A 354 10.66 -11.38 16.07
CA ILE A 354 10.10 -10.21 16.76
C ILE A 354 9.44 -9.29 15.74
N VAL A 355 10.14 -8.94 14.65
CA VAL A 355 9.58 -8.07 13.62
C VAL A 355 8.31 -8.69 13.03
N ALA A 356 8.35 -9.95 12.58
CA ALA A 356 7.18 -10.61 11.98
C ALA A 356 6.01 -10.75 12.97
N GLY A 357 6.30 -11.07 14.23
CA GLY A 357 5.30 -11.29 15.27
C GLY A 357 4.68 -10.01 15.81
N PHE A 358 5.42 -8.91 15.89
CA PHE A 358 4.96 -7.65 16.47
C PHE A 358 4.58 -6.58 15.44
N ILE A 359 4.73 -6.82 14.13
CA ILE A 359 4.17 -5.90 13.14
C ILE A 359 2.64 -5.89 13.25
N PRO A 360 2.03 -4.74 13.61
CA PRO A 360 0.59 -4.63 13.84
C PRO A 360 -0.27 -5.16 12.70
N MET A 361 0.09 -4.87 11.45
CA MET A 361 -0.70 -5.33 10.30
C MET A 361 -0.86 -6.86 10.22
N ASN A 362 0.13 -7.64 10.67
CA ASN A 362 -0.01 -9.10 10.74
C ASN A 362 -0.93 -9.53 11.91
N ILE A 363 -0.94 -8.76 13.02
CA ILE A 363 -1.78 -9.07 14.19
C ILE A 363 -3.25 -8.82 13.88
N TYR A 364 -3.62 -7.61 13.46
CA TYR A 364 -5.04 -7.27 13.31
C TYR A 364 -5.70 -7.99 12.13
N LEU A 365 -4.98 -8.18 11.01
CA LEU A 365 -5.53 -8.93 9.88
C LEU A 365 -5.76 -10.41 10.20
N SER A 366 -4.91 -11.02 11.02
CA SER A 366 -5.08 -12.42 11.43
C SER A 366 -6.31 -12.64 12.30
N ALA A 367 -6.88 -11.57 12.86
CA ALA A 367 -8.10 -11.61 13.67
C ALA A 367 -9.38 -11.28 12.88
N TYR A 368 -9.26 -10.76 11.66
CA TYR A 368 -10.39 -10.43 10.78
C TYR A 368 -10.68 -11.56 9.78
N VAL A 369 -11.94 -11.68 9.38
CA VAL A 369 -12.30 -12.57 8.26
C VAL A 369 -11.94 -11.87 6.96
N GLY A 370 -10.99 -12.43 6.23
CA GLY A 370 -10.50 -11.87 4.97
C GLY A 370 -9.38 -12.70 4.33
N ASN A 371 -9.15 -12.48 3.07
CA ASN A 371 -8.23 -13.27 2.25
C ASN A 371 -6.76 -12.83 2.35
N GLU A 372 -6.46 -11.65 2.94
CA GLU A 372 -5.10 -11.09 2.98
C GLU A 372 -4.07 -11.97 3.71
N PRO A 373 -4.33 -12.51 4.91
CA PRO A 373 -3.33 -13.33 5.60
C PRO A 373 -2.98 -14.61 4.83
N LEU A 374 -4.00 -15.28 4.24
CA LEU A 374 -3.78 -16.49 3.45
C LEU A 374 -2.99 -16.20 2.17
N HIS A 375 -3.35 -15.13 1.48
CA HIS A 375 -2.60 -14.65 0.32
C HIS A 375 -1.13 -14.40 0.65
N ALA A 376 -0.87 -13.69 1.75
CA ALA A 376 0.48 -13.37 2.21
C ALA A 376 1.29 -14.61 2.58
N PHE A 377 0.66 -15.55 3.29
CA PHE A 377 1.29 -16.82 3.67
C PHE A 377 1.72 -17.63 2.44
N LEU A 378 0.80 -17.83 1.48
CA LEU A 378 1.08 -18.60 0.27
C LEU A 378 2.12 -17.93 -0.63
N ALA A 379 2.03 -16.62 -0.81
CA ALA A 379 3.04 -15.82 -1.50
C ALA A 379 4.40 -15.93 -0.79
N GLY A 380 4.41 -15.85 0.55
CA GLY A 380 5.57 -16.04 1.38
C GLY A 380 6.20 -17.44 1.23
N CYS A 381 5.40 -18.51 1.18
CA CYS A 381 5.87 -19.87 0.90
C CYS A 381 6.57 -19.95 -0.47
N SER A 382 6.05 -19.26 -1.50
CA SER A 382 6.72 -19.18 -2.79
C SER A 382 8.08 -18.48 -2.71
N LEU A 383 8.18 -17.39 -1.91
CA LEU A 383 9.46 -16.71 -1.66
C LEU A 383 10.44 -17.62 -0.90
N VAL A 384 9.99 -18.36 0.12
CA VAL A 384 10.81 -19.35 0.83
C VAL A 384 11.35 -20.38 -0.14
N MET A 385 10.50 -20.94 -1.00
CA MET A 385 10.91 -21.92 -2.00
C MET A 385 11.93 -21.34 -2.99
N ALA A 386 11.70 -20.14 -3.50
CA ALA A 386 12.62 -19.46 -4.40
C ALA A 386 14.01 -19.25 -3.74
N VAL A 387 14.05 -18.77 -2.50
CA VAL A 387 15.29 -18.56 -1.75
C VAL A 387 16.03 -19.88 -1.51
N HIS A 388 15.31 -20.98 -1.21
CA HIS A 388 15.91 -22.31 -1.12
C HIS A 388 16.48 -22.78 -2.46
N ILE A 389 15.78 -22.56 -3.56
CA ILE A 389 16.26 -22.89 -4.91
C ILE A 389 17.56 -22.13 -5.20
N PHE A 390 17.63 -20.82 -4.89
CA PHE A 390 18.82 -20.02 -5.13
C PHE A 390 20.03 -20.48 -4.33
N ARG A 391 19.81 -21.12 -3.17
CA ARG A 391 20.88 -21.72 -2.36
C ARG A 391 21.25 -23.12 -2.78
N SER A 392 20.34 -23.83 -3.44
CA SER A 392 20.59 -25.20 -3.90
C SER A 392 21.67 -25.25 -4.97
N PRO A 393 22.51 -26.30 -4.98
CA PRO A 393 23.53 -26.49 -6.02
C PRO A 393 22.91 -26.58 -7.42
N GLU A 394 21.72 -27.17 -7.50
CA GLU A 394 21.02 -27.37 -8.77
C GLU A 394 19.50 -27.19 -8.60
N VAL A 395 18.86 -26.63 -9.63
CA VAL A 395 17.41 -26.49 -9.72
C VAL A 395 16.79 -27.83 -10.15
N LYS A 396 16.06 -28.47 -9.24
CA LYS A 396 15.40 -29.79 -9.46
C LYS A 396 13.94 -29.58 -9.88
N VAL A 397 13.35 -30.61 -10.52
CA VAL A 397 11.95 -30.55 -10.99
C VAL A 397 10.96 -30.35 -9.85
N PHE A 398 11.15 -31.02 -8.71
CA PHE A 398 10.25 -30.86 -7.57
C PHE A 398 10.21 -29.43 -7.01
N HIS A 399 11.31 -28.67 -7.14
CA HIS A 399 11.32 -27.26 -6.79
C HIS A 399 10.31 -26.45 -7.62
N MET A 400 10.17 -26.79 -8.90
CA MET A 400 9.22 -26.15 -9.80
C MET A 400 7.78 -26.50 -9.45
N ILE A 401 7.54 -27.74 -9.00
CA ILE A 401 6.21 -28.18 -8.53
C ILE A 401 5.77 -27.36 -7.33
N TYR A 402 6.57 -27.33 -6.27
CA TYR A 402 6.20 -26.59 -5.04
C TYR A 402 6.11 -25.08 -5.28
N LEU A 403 7.02 -24.52 -6.06
CA LEU A 403 7.00 -23.09 -6.38
C LEU A 403 5.75 -22.73 -7.21
N GLY A 404 5.43 -23.52 -8.24
CA GLY A 404 4.22 -23.35 -9.06
C GLY A 404 2.95 -23.55 -8.24
N LEU A 405 2.92 -24.55 -7.34
CA LEU A 405 1.81 -24.79 -6.43
C LEU A 405 1.56 -23.60 -5.50
N PHE A 406 2.56 -23.17 -4.72
CA PHE A 406 2.38 -22.08 -3.76
C PHE A 406 2.05 -20.76 -4.44
N LEU A 407 2.72 -20.40 -5.54
CA LEU A 407 2.43 -19.16 -6.25
C LEU A 407 1.08 -19.23 -6.96
N GLY A 408 0.71 -20.38 -7.53
CA GLY A 408 -0.62 -20.63 -8.10
C GLY A 408 -1.73 -20.49 -7.06
N LEU A 409 -1.57 -21.09 -5.86
CA LEU A 409 -2.51 -20.95 -4.75
C LEU A 409 -2.59 -19.51 -4.24
N ALA A 410 -1.46 -18.78 -4.18
CA ALA A 410 -1.44 -17.38 -3.81
C ALA A 410 -2.24 -16.53 -4.82
N VAL A 411 -2.05 -16.75 -6.11
CA VAL A 411 -2.80 -16.08 -7.20
C VAL A 411 -4.28 -16.49 -7.18
N LEU A 412 -4.59 -17.74 -6.83
CA LEU A 412 -5.97 -18.23 -6.66
C LEU A 412 -6.63 -17.72 -5.35
N THR A 413 -5.84 -17.14 -4.43
CA THR A 413 -6.37 -16.42 -3.24
C THR A 413 -6.60 -14.95 -3.56
N LYS A 414 -5.63 -14.30 -4.20
CA LYS A 414 -5.69 -12.89 -4.57
C LYS A 414 -4.77 -12.60 -5.76
N ILE A 415 -5.32 -11.92 -6.76
CA ILE A 415 -4.60 -11.61 -8.02
C ILE A 415 -3.30 -10.84 -7.80
N THR A 416 -3.20 -10.09 -6.70
CA THR A 416 -2.02 -9.27 -6.37
C THR A 416 -0.74 -10.08 -6.21
N ALA A 417 -0.81 -11.39 -5.89
CA ALA A 417 0.34 -12.29 -5.93
C ALA A 417 0.98 -12.39 -7.32
N GLY A 418 0.21 -12.09 -8.38
CA GLY A 418 0.70 -12.11 -9.76
C GLY A 418 1.89 -11.20 -10.01
N VAL A 419 2.09 -10.13 -9.20
CA VAL A 419 3.26 -9.25 -9.31
C VAL A 419 4.58 -9.96 -9.01
N LEU A 420 4.54 -11.06 -8.26
CA LEU A 420 5.71 -11.86 -7.95
C LEU A 420 6.10 -12.83 -9.08
N VAL A 421 5.17 -13.16 -9.99
CA VAL A 421 5.43 -14.13 -11.08
C VAL A 421 6.62 -13.69 -11.97
N PRO A 422 6.63 -12.48 -12.55
CA PRO A 422 7.76 -12.04 -13.37
C PRO A 422 9.06 -11.96 -12.56
N VAL A 423 9.00 -11.57 -11.27
CA VAL A 423 10.18 -11.53 -10.40
C VAL A 423 10.77 -12.92 -10.25
N VAL A 424 9.95 -13.90 -9.89
CA VAL A 424 10.38 -15.29 -9.74
C VAL A 424 10.95 -15.85 -11.05
N VAL A 425 10.28 -15.64 -12.18
CA VAL A 425 10.74 -16.12 -13.51
C VAL A 425 12.11 -15.54 -13.87
N ILE A 426 12.29 -14.22 -13.73
CA ILE A 426 13.54 -13.53 -14.06
C ILE A 426 14.70 -14.05 -13.19
N PHE A 427 14.48 -14.18 -11.87
CA PHE A 427 15.54 -14.63 -10.97
C PHE A 427 15.86 -16.11 -11.10
N LEU A 428 14.87 -16.96 -11.40
CA LEU A 428 15.10 -18.38 -11.73
C LEU A 428 15.88 -18.52 -13.05
N ALA A 429 15.50 -17.79 -14.09
CA ALA A 429 16.23 -17.77 -15.36
C ALA A 429 17.68 -17.34 -15.13
N TYR A 430 17.88 -16.25 -14.38
CA TYR A 430 19.23 -15.77 -14.04
C TYR A 430 20.05 -16.85 -13.29
N LYS A 431 19.46 -17.48 -12.27
CA LYS A 431 20.12 -18.57 -11.53
C LYS A 431 20.56 -19.69 -12.45
N MET A 432 19.64 -20.20 -13.30
CA MET A 432 19.91 -21.33 -14.19
C MET A 432 20.94 -21.01 -15.27
N ILE A 433 20.90 -19.82 -15.85
CA ILE A 433 21.82 -19.42 -16.94
C ILE A 433 23.21 -19.08 -16.40
N HIS A 434 23.28 -18.22 -15.37
CA HIS A 434 24.56 -17.61 -14.96
C HIS A 434 25.25 -18.34 -13.81
N VAL A 435 24.49 -19.03 -12.95
CA VAL A 435 25.05 -19.75 -11.79
C VAL A 435 25.16 -21.24 -12.11
N ASP A 436 24.07 -21.88 -12.56
CA ASP A 436 24.02 -23.32 -12.84
C ASP A 436 24.54 -23.70 -14.22
N ARG A 437 24.80 -22.70 -15.08
CA ARG A 437 25.34 -22.87 -16.45
C ARG A 437 24.50 -23.80 -17.32
N LYS A 438 23.17 -23.81 -17.15
CA LYS A 438 22.27 -24.60 -17.97
C LYS A 438 22.07 -24.01 -19.35
N ASP A 439 21.84 -24.89 -20.34
CA ASP A 439 21.46 -24.49 -21.68
C ASP A 439 20.04 -23.90 -21.72
N LEU A 440 19.72 -23.16 -22.79
CA LEU A 440 18.42 -22.48 -22.92
C LEU A 440 17.25 -23.48 -22.95
N LYS A 441 17.43 -24.69 -23.51
CA LYS A 441 16.38 -25.74 -23.51
C LYS A 441 16.06 -26.19 -22.08
N GLY A 442 17.09 -26.43 -21.26
CA GLY A 442 16.93 -26.79 -19.86
C GLY A 442 16.28 -25.69 -19.02
N VAL A 443 16.59 -24.43 -19.31
CA VAL A 443 15.94 -23.27 -18.67
C VAL A 443 14.47 -23.20 -19.09
N ALA A 444 14.18 -23.22 -20.40
CA ALA A 444 12.83 -23.14 -20.93
C ALA A 444 11.93 -24.28 -20.42
N SER A 445 12.47 -25.51 -20.39
CA SER A 445 11.74 -26.68 -19.87
C SER A 445 11.33 -26.51 -18.41
N ARG A 446 12.25 -26.06 -17.54
CA ARG A 446 11.95 -25.87 -16.10
C ARG A 446 11.00 -24.72 -15.84
N LEU A 447 11.19 -23.60 -16.53
CA LEU A 447 10.26 -22.47 -16.43
C LEU A 447 8.88 -22.82 -17.00
N GLY A 448 8.85 -23.51 -18.14
CA GLY A 448 7.61 -24.03 -18.72
C GLY A 448 6.86 -24.95 -17.78
N PHE A 449 7.58 -25.85 -17.10
CA PHE A 449 6.99 -26.74 -16.11
C PHE A 449 6.45 -25.98 -14.88
N PHE A 450 7.19 -24.97 -14.35
CA PHE A 450 6.72 -24.08 -13.31
C PHE A 450 5.42 -23.37 -13.69
N ILE A 451 5.38 -22.75 -14.88
CA ILE A 451 4.21 -22.05 -15.41
C ILE A 451 3.04 -23.02 -15.61
N LEU A 452 3.31 -24.24 -16.11
CA LEU A 452 2.27 -25.28 -16.28
C LEU A 452 1.62 -25.62 -14.95
N ILE A 453 2.39 -25.91 -13.90
CA ILE A 453 1.85 -26.22 -12.57
C ILE A 453 1.03 -25.06 -12.03
N MET A 454 1.56 -23.84 -12.11
CA MET A 454 0.84 -22.64 -11.67
C MET A 454 -0.49 -22.47 -12.44
N THR A 455 -0.47 -22.66 -13.76
CA THR A 455 -1.68 -22.56 -14.61
C THR A 455 -2.69 -23.66 -14.28
N VAL A 456 -2.27 -24.90 -14.03
CA VAL A 456 -3.17 -25.97 -13.58
C VAL A 456 -3.87 -25.59 -12.27
N VAL A 457 -3.13 -24.98 -11.34
CA VAL A 457 -3.68 -24.60 -10.03
C VAL A 457 -4.68 -23.45 -10.13
N CYS A 458 -4.36 -22.39 -10.84
CA CYS A 458 -5.19 -21.16 -10.83
C CYS A 458 -5.82 -20.80 -12.19
N GLY A 459 -5.33 -21.36 -13.30
CA GLY A 459 -5.72 -20.94 -14.66
C GLY A 459 -7.19 -21.16 -14.99
N TRP A 460 -7.79 -22.24 -14.44
CA TRP A 460 -9.21 -22.52 -14.63
C TRP A 460 -10.13 -21.35 -14.23
N TYR A 461 -9.80 -20.65 -13.14
CA TYR A 461 -10.56 -19.50 -12.68
C TYR A 461 -10.44 -18.32 -13.65
N TYR A 462 -9.25 -18.06 -14.17
CA TYR A 462 -9.02 -16.96 -15.12
C TYR A 462 -9.58 -17.28 -16.52
N ILE A 463 -9.57 -18.55 -16.93
CA ILE A 463 -10.26 -19.01 -18.14
C ILE A 463 -11.78 -18.78 -18.00
N ARG A 464 -12.37 -19.13 -16.84
CA ARG A 464 -13.77 -18.85 -16.55
C ARG A 464 -14.08 -17.34 -16.68
N ASN A 465 -13.21 -16.46 -16.19
CA ASN A 465 -13.41 -15.03 -16.36
C ASN A 465 -13.34 -14.60 -17.84
N ILE A 466 -12.44 -15.18 -18.63
CA ILE A 466 -12.39 -14.90 -20.08
C ILE A 466 -13.69 -15.31 -20.75
N THR A 467 -14.25 -16.47 -20.42
CA THR A 467 -15.50 -16.95 -21.03
C THR A 467 -16.70 -16.10 -20.68
N HIS A 468 -16.77 -15.54 -19.48
CA HIS A 468 -17.91 -14.72 -19.04
C HIS A 468 -17.74 -13.22 -19.33
N PHE A 469 -16.52 -12.70 -19.28
CA PHE A 469 -16.26 -11.25 -19.32
C PHE A 469 -15.30 -10.82 -20.44
N GLY A 470 -14.79 -11.74 -21.25
CA GLY A 470 -13.84 -11.46 -22.33
C GLY A 470 -12.43 -11.09 -21.85
N ARG A 471 -12.15 -11.17 -20.52
CA ARG A 471 -10.85 -10.81 -19.93
C ARG A 471 -10.54 -11.67 -18.69
N PRO A 472 -9.27 -12.01 -18.45
CA PRO A 472 -8.90 -12.88 -17.33
C PRO A 472 -9.00 -12.18 -15.97
N PHE A 473 -8.63 -10.89 -15.91
CA PHE A 473 -8.51 -10.15 -14.66
C PHE A 473 -9.73 -9.26 -14.49
N MET A 474 -10.54 -9.59 -13.49
CA MET A 474 -11.69 -8.80 -13.08
C MET A 474 -11.35 -8.07 -11.78
N ILE A 475 -11.75 -6.82 -11.72
CA ILE A 475 -11.58 -5.95 -10.55
C ILE A 475 -12.88 -5.17 -10.41
N ASN A 476 -13.34 -4.93 -9.20
CA ASN A 476 -14.64 -4.33 -8.94
C ASN A 476 -14.89 -2.98 -9.67
N TRP A 477 -13.88 -2.13 -9.85
CA TRP A 477 -14.05 -0.87 -10.62
C TRP A 477 -14.16 -1.05 -12.14
N ASN A 478 -13.97 -2.25 -12.67
CA ASN A 478 -14.10 -2.55 -14.10
C ASN A 478 -15.44 -3.20 -14.43
N LEU A 479 -16.30 -3.46 -13.45
CA LEU A 479 -17.56 -4.14 -13.61
C LEU A 479 -18.67 -3.14 -13.97
N PRO A 480 -19.46 -3.39 -15.02
CA PRO A 480 -20.61 -2.55 -15.36
C PRO A 480 -21.62 -2.50 -14.21
N GLY A 481 -22.13 -1.32 -13.90
CA GLY A 481 -23.19 -1.14 -12.89
C GLY A 481 -22.73 -1.23 -11.43
N GLN A 482 -21.47 -1.49 -11.17
CA GLN A 482 -20.96 -1.42 -9.81
C GLN A 482 -20.87 0.03 -9.34
N LEU A 483 -21.68 0.35 -8.37
CA LEU A 483 -21.67 1.65 -7.72
C LEU A 483 -20.59 1.63 -6.64
N TRP A 484 -19.56 2.46 -6.81
CA TRP A 484 -18.62 2.73 -5.72
C TRP A 484 -19.36 3.40 -4.58
N TRP A 485 -19.06 2.98 -3.36
CA TRP A 485 -19.57 3.65 -2.15
C TRP A 485 -18.94 5.03 -1.95
N GLN A 486 -17.86 5.33 -2.66
CA GLN A 486 -17.11 6.56 -2.63
C GLN A 486 -16.72 6.95 -4.06
N ASP A 487 -16.97 8.21 -4.43
CA ASP A 487 -16.52 8.71 -5.72
C ASP A 487 -14.99 8.73 -5.80
N PRO A 488 -14.41 8.27 -6.92
CA PRO A 488 -12.98 8.36 -7.12
C PRO A 488 -12.59 9.84 -7.27
N GLY A 489 -11.91 10.39 -6.29
CA GLY A 489 -11.40 11.76 -6.32
C GLY A 489 -10.26 11.93 -7.32
N PHE A 490 -9.22 12.59 -6.89
CA PHE A 490 -7.99 12.81 -7.65
C PHE A 490 -6.81 12.83 -6.67
N HIS A 491 -5.59 12.73 -7.22
CA HIS A 491 -4.37 12.94 -6.45
C HIS A 491 -3.51 14.02 -7.10
N THR A 492 -2.76 14.74 -6.26
CA THR A 492 -1.72 15.67 -6.63
C THR A 492 -0.35 15.18 -6.16
N LEU A 493 0.71 15.85 -6.56
CA LEU A 493 2.07 15.53 -6.10
C LEU A 493 2.20 15.66 -4.57
N GLN A 494 1.48 16.60 -3.97
CA GLN A 494 1.50 16.84 -2.53
C GLN A 494 1.07 15.61 -1.74
N TYR A 495 0.06 14.86 -2.19
CA TYR A 495 -0.38 13.63 -1.55
C TYR A 495 0.75 12.59 -1.39
N TYR A 496 1.66 12.53 -2.37
CA TYR A 496 2.79 11.59 -2.35
C TYR A 496 4.06 12.15 -1.70
N LEU A 497 4.13 13.45 -1.43
CA LEU A 497 5.29 14.09 -0.78
C LEU A 497 5.06 14.43 0.69
N SER A 498 3.81 14.49 1.14
CA SER A 498 3.46 14.83 2.53
C SER A 498 3.59 13.64 3.47
N PHE A 499 3.96 13.93 4.72
CA PHE A 499 3.98 12.99 5.84
C PHE A 499 3.91 13.75 7.16
N GLY A 500 3.28 13.17 8.16
CA GLY A 500 3.29 13.67 9.54
C GLY A 500 1.92 13.69 10.21
N GLU A 501 0.83 13.61 9.46
CA GLU A 501 -0.52 13.59 10.03
C GLU A 501 -0.75 12.31 10.86
N ALA A 502 -0.20 11.17 10.42
CA ALA A 502 -0.25 9.91 11.17
C ALA A 502 0.40 9.99 12.56
N LEU A 503 1.29 10.95 12.80
CA LEU A 503 1.92 11.18 14.11
C LEU A 503 1.04 12.00 15.05
N ARG A 504 0.08 12.75 14.52
CA ARG A 504 -0.85 13.60 15.26
C ARG A 504 -2.22 12.95 15.39
N HIS A 505 -2.84 12.65 14.26
CA HIS A 505 -4.16 12.05 14.10
C HIS A 505 -4.04 10.76 13.32
N PRO A 506 -3.59 9.65 13.94
CA PRO A 506 -3.23 8.43 13.23
C PRO A 506 -4.39 7.76 12.50
N TYR A 507 -5.62 7.92 13.01
CA TYR A 507 -6.80 7.31 12.41
C TYR A 507 -7.30 8.15 11.26
N PHE A 508 -7.58 7.48 10.14
CA PHE A 508 -7.98 8.11 8.88
C PHE A 508 -6.96 9.09 8.28
N SER A 509 -5.71 9.04 8.73
CA SER A 509 -4.60 9.82 8.15
C SER A 509 -4.39 9.53 6.64
N ALA A 510 -4.95 8.42 6.15
CA ALA A 510 -5.02 8.08 4.72
C ALA A 510 -5.68 9.17 3.84
N PHE A 511 -6.49 10.05 4.44
CA PHE A 511 -7.05 11.21 3.74
C PHE A 511 -6.00 12.27 3.39
N HIS A 512 -4.94 12.36 4.17
CA HIS A 512 -3.96 13.43 4.08
C HIS A 512 -2.81 13.10 3.14
N SER A 513 -2.25 11.89 3.23
CA SER A 513 -1.16 11.49 2.36
C SER A 513 -1.01 9.99 2.20
N PHE A 514 -0.31 9.61 1.14
CA PHE A 514 0.08 8.23 0.85
C PHE A 514 0.95 7.63 1.98
N TRP A 515 1.94 8.39 2.45
CA TRP A 515 2.85 7.92 3.47
C TRP A 515 2.20 7.84 4.85
N ASP A 516 1.30 8.77 5.17
CA ASP A 516 0.50 8.70 6.40
C ASP A 516 -0.42 7.49 6.39
N ALA A 517 -1.02 7.18 5.24
CA ALA A 517 -1.84 5.99 5.05
C ALA A 517 -1.04 4.70 5.27
N LEU A 518 0.13 4.59 4.63
CA LEU A 518 0.99 3.43 4.80
C LEU A 518 1.50 3.31 6.24
N TYR A 519 1.95 4.41 6.84
CA TYR A 519 2.47 4.43 8.19
C TYR A 519 1.42 4.00 9.23
N SER A 520 0.22 4.59 9.16
CA SER A 520 -0.84 4.30 10.13
C SER A 520 -1.38 2.88 10.03
N THR A 521 -1.40 2.29 8.83
CA THR A 521 -1.86 0.91 8.63
C THR A 521 -0.75 -0.13 8.80
N PHE A 522 0.52 0.29 8.84
CA PHE A 522 1.66 -0.57 9.16
C PHE A 522 1.86 -0.72 10.66
N TRP A 523 1.87 0.41 11.40
CA TRP A 523 2.14 0.45 12.83
C TRP A 523 0.90 0.39 13.71
N GLY A 524 -0.29 0.32 13.12
CA GLY A 524 -1.55 0.19 13.83
C GLY A 524 -2.69 -0.07 12.88
N GLU A 525 -3.88 -0.12 13.42
CA GLU A 525 -5.11 -0.30 12.65
C GLU A 525 -5.73 1.08 12.36
N GLY A 526 -5.05 1.86 11.50
CA GLY A 526 -5.34 3.28 11.23
C GLY A 526 -6.67 3.58 10.54
N LEU A 527 -7.44 2.55 10.13
CA LEU A 527 -8.75 2.70 9.49
C LEU A 527 -9.93 2.19 10.36
N ILE A 528 -9.65 1.79 11.60
CA ILE A 528 -10.65 1.32 12.60
C ILE A 528 -11.60 0.26 12.00
N GLY A 529 -11.01 -0.82 11.44
CA GLY A 529 -11.76 -1.91 10.80
C GLY A 529 -12.64 -1.46 9.63
N GLY A 530 -12.28 -0.39 8.94
CA GLY A 530 -13.10 0.20 7.88
C GLY A 530 -14.34 0.96 8.37
N LYS A 531 -14.47 1.21 9.68
CA LYS A 531 -15.66 1.82 10.30
C LYS A 531 -15.55 3.33 10.51
N ALA A 532 -15.03 4.03 9.56
CA ALA A 532 -14.82 5.46 9.61
C ALA A 532 -16.06 6.31 9.91
N LEU A 533 -17.27 5.81 9.59
CA LEU A 533 -18.54 6.49 9.85
C LEU A 533 -19.11 6.27 11.27
N MET A 534 -18.43 5.52 12.14
CA MET A 534 -18.94 5.24 13.47
C MET A 534 -18.74 6.42 14.41
N ALA A 535 -19.79 6.87 15.05
CA ALA A 535 -19.72 7.86 16.12
C ALA A 535 -18.93 7.39 17.36
N LYS A 536 -18.73 6.08 17.49
CA LYS A 536 -17.92 5.46 18.55
C LYS A 536 -16.88 4.52 17.94
N ARG A 537 -15.68 4.52 18.53
CA ARG A 537 -14.65 3.53 18.22
C ARG A 537 -15.18 2.12 18.55
N PRO A 538 -14.98 1.12 17.68
CA PRO A 538 -15.28 -0.26 18.06
C PRO A 538 -14.44 -0.65 19.29
N ASP A 539 -15.05 -1.24 20.30
CA ASP A 539 -14.35 -1.71 21.51
C ASP A 539 -13.65 -3.05 21.26
N VAL A 540 -12.81 -3.09 20.23
CA VAL A 540 -12.08 -4.30 19.80
C VAL A 540 -10.62 -4.24 20.21
N TRP A 541 -9.99 -3.08 19.95
CA TRP A 541 -8.60 -2.82 20.22
C TRP A 541 -8.46 -1.67 21.20
N ASN A 542 -7.37 -1.62 21.92
CA ASN A 542 -7.05 -0.46 22.74
C ASN A 542 -6.41 0.63 21.88
N TYR A 543 -7.25 1.42 21.21
CA TYR A 543 -6.81 2.50 20.33
C TYR A 543 -6.02 3.60 21.04
N ASP A 544 -6.14 3.70 22.37
CA ASP A 544 -5.37 4.65 23.16
C ASP A 544 -3.90 4.26 23.24
N TYR A 545 -3.57 2.98 23.50
CA TYR A 545 -2.20 2.50 23.42
C TYR A 545 -1.68 2.55 21.98
N MET A 546 -2.52 2.22 21.01
CA MET A 546 -2.19 2.28 19.59
C MET A 546 -1.79 3.69 19.15
N SER A 547 -2.44 4.74 19.67
CA SER A 547 -2.07 6.14 19.40
C SER A 547 -0.64 6.47 19.87
N ALA A 548 -0.19 5.89 20.99
CA ALA A 548 1.20 6.05 21.43
C ALA A 548 2.17 5.30 20.50
N VAL A 549 1.79 4.11 20.01
CA VAL A 549 2.63 3.32 19.09
C VAL A 549 3.07 4.15 17.89
N TYR A 550 2.20 4.98 17.32
CA TYR A 550 2.55 5.78 16.13
C TYR A 550 3.73 6.74 16.35
N LEU A 551 3.89 7.32 17.51
CA LEU A 551 5.06 8.14 17.82
C LEU A 551 6.29 7.27 18.16
N PHE A 552 6.10 6.22 18.97
CA PHE A 552 7.20 5.34 19.36
C PHE A 552 7.76 4.51 18.20
N ALA A 553 6.96 4.27 17.15
CA ALA A 553 7.36 3.49 15.99
C ALA A 553 8.18 4.30 14.95
N LEU A 554 8.25 5.63 15.08
CA LEU A 554 9.01 6.44 14.13
C LEU A 554 10.51 6.06 14.05
N PRO A 555 11.23 5.88 15.17
CA PRO A 555 12.60 5.38 15.11
C PRO A 555 12.70 3.95 14.53
N ALA A 556 11.72 3.08 14.81
CA ALA A 556 11.68 1.74 14.23
C ALA A 556 11.55 1.77 12.71
N THR A 557 10.77 2.71 12.15
CA THR A 557 10.69 2.94 10.70
C THR A 557 12.04 3.37 10.13
N GLY A 558 12.76 4.28 10.83
CA GLY A 558 14.13 4.66 10.45
C GLY A 558 15.09 3.46 10.46
N ILE A 559 15.00 2.60 11.47
CA ILE A 559 15.79 1.37 11.56
C ILE A 559 15.47 0.41 10.41
N PHE A 560 14.22 0.25 10.05
CA PHE A 560 13.81 -0.53 8.89
C PHE A 560 14.43 0.00 7.59
N LEU A 561 14.40 1.31 7.36
CA LEU A 561 15.05 1.94 6.20
C LEU A 561 16.56 1.74 6.19
N LEU A 562 17.23 1.83 7.35
CA LEU A 562 18.66 1.48 7.49
C LEU A 562 18.91 0.03 7.09
N GLY A 563 18.04 -0.89 7.47
CA GLY A 563 18.13 -2.30 7.09
C GLY A 563 17.97 -2.53 5.59
N LEU A 564 17.06 -1.81 4.95
CA LEU A 564 16.90 -1.84 3.49
C LEU A 564 18.17 -1.30 2.80
N LEU A 565 18.74 -0.19 3.27
CA LEU A 565 20.01 0.34 2.76
C LEU A 565 21.15 -0.66 2.96
N LYS A 566 21.21 -1.33 4.12
CA LYS A 566 22.18 -2.40 4.38
C LYS A 566 22.00 -3.58 3.42
N ALA A 567 20.78 -3.99 3.15
CA ALA A 567 20.49 -5.04 2.16
C ALA A 567 20.97 -4.63 0.76
N VAL A 568 20.73 -3.39 0.33
CA VAL A 568 21.24 -2.85 -0.94
C VAL A 568 22.78 -2.87 -0.96
N GLN A 569 23.42 -2.45 0.12
CA GLN A 569 24.88 -2.53 0.25
C GLN A 569 25.37 -3.98 0.12
N MET A 570 24.70 -4.94 0.75
CA MET A 570 25.04 -6.37 0.63
C MET A 570 24.84 -6.87 -0.81
N ALA A 571 23.75 -6.51 -1.48
CA ALA A 571 23.51 -6.87 -2.88
C ALA A 571 24.62 -6.33 -3.82
N LEU A 572 25.20 -5.17 -3.53
CA LEU A 572 26.27 -4.57 -4.35
C LEU A 572 27.66 -5.15 -4.03
N LYS A 573 27.96 -5.37 -2.74
CA LYS A 573 29.32 -5.72 -2.28
C LYS A 573 29.55 -7.22 -2.08
N ASN A 574 28.51 -8.05 -1.99
CA ASN A 574 28.69 -9.48 -1.73
C ASN A 574 29.40 -10.17 -2.90
N THR A 575 30.39 -10.99 -2.58
CA THR A 575 31.16 -11.77 -3.55
C THR A 575 30.55 -13.15 -3.83
N ASP A 576 29.78 -13.72 -2.89
CA ASP A 576 29.06 -14.97 -3.09
C ASP A 576 27.84 -14.76 -4.00
N PRO A 577 27.81 -15.37 -5.20
CA PRO A 577 26.74 -15.17 -6.18
C PRO A 577 25.35 -15.55 -5.65
N ASN A 578 25.25 -16.61 -4.85
CA ASN A 578 23.99 -17.09 -4.32
C ASN A 578 23.42 -16.13 -3.25
N SER A 579 24.24 -15.70 -2.31
CA SER A 579 23.84 -14.72 -1.30
C SER A 579 23.45 -13.38 -1.92
N LYS A 580 24.20 -12.94 -2.93
CA LYS A 580 23.89 -11.74 -3.71
C LYS A 580 22.54 -11.87 -4.42
N LEU A 581 22.29 -13.01 -5.08
CA LEU A 581 21.05 -13.29 -5.78
C LEU A 581 19.86 -13.26 -4.81
N ILE A 582 19.98 -13.92 -3.65
CA ILE A 582 18.94 -13.97 -2.62
C ILE A 582 18.58 -12.58 -2.12
N ILE A 583 19.58 -11.79 -1.70
CA ILE A 583 19.32 -10.43 -1.18
C ILE A 583 18.68 -9.54 -2.25
N THR A 584 19.19 -9.59 -3.49
CA THR A 584 18.62 -8.82 -4.61
C THR A 584 17.17 -9.24 -4.89
N PHE A 585 16.90 -10.55 -4.88
CA PHE A 585 15.54 -11.08 -5.04
C PHE A 585 14.57 -10.57 -3.96
N LEU A 586 14.98 -10.56 -2.69
CA LEU A 586 14.16 -10.05 -1.59
C LEU A 586 13.88 -8.55 -1.75
N ILE A 587 14.88 -7.75 -2.16
CA ILE A 587 14.71 -6.32 -2.43
C ILE A 587 13.70 -6.10 -3.57
N ILE A 588 13.87 -6.81 -4.69
CA ILE A 588 12.99 -6.65 -5.86
C ILE A 588 11.59 -7.16 -5.57
N SER A 589 11.42 -8.25 -4.82
CA SER A 589 10.11 -8.74 -4.39
C SER A 589 9.37 -7.72 -3.53
N PHE A 590 10.03 -7.14 -2.53
CA PHE A 590 9.47 -6.07 -1.71
C PHE A 590 9.09 -4.84 -2.56
N TYR A 591 10.00 -4.39 -3.41
CA TYR A 591 9.79 -3.25 -4.29
C TYR A 591 8.61 -3.47 -5.25
N SER A 592 8.48 -4.66 -5.85
CA SER A 592 7.39 -4.96 -6.77
C SER A 592 6.02 -4.90 -6.10
N VAL A 593 5.91 -5.40 -4.86
CA VAL A 593 4.68 -5.29 -4.07
C VAL A 593 4.38 -3.83 -3.70
N ALA A 594 5.38 -3.06 -3.26
CA ALA A 594 5.23 -1.64 -2.94
C ALA A 594 4.82 -0.81 -4.17
N LEU A 595 5.42 -1.10 -5.33
CA LEU A 595 5.10 -0.46 -6.60
C LEU A 595 3.66 -0.73 -7.05
N PHE A 596 3.17 -1.95 -6.82
CA PHE A 596 1.78 -2.30 -7.09
C PHE A 596 0.81 -1.47 -6.24
N ILE A 597 1.12 -1.25 -4.94
CA ILE A 597 0.29 -0.38 -4.08
C ILE A 597 0.28 1.04 -4.63
N TRP A 598 1.42 1.56 -5.03
CA TRP A 598 1.51 2.89 -5.61
C TRP A 598 0.66 3.00 -6.89
N LEU A 599 0.80 2.03 -7.83
CA LEU A 599 -0.01 2.00 -9.06
C LEU A 599 -1.52 1.95 -8.76
N SER A 600 -1.94 1.10 -7.80
CA SER A 600 -3.35 0.99 -7.43
C SER A 600 -3.90 2.28 -6.84
N THR A 601 -3.10 2.98 -6.03
CA THR A 601 -3.47 4.28 -5.46
C THR A 601 -3.57 5.37 -6.53
N LEU A 602 -2.66 5.38 -7.51
CA LEU A 602 -2.74 6.31 -8.64
C LEU A 602 -4.00 6.08 -9.49
N LYS A 603 -4.35 4.82 -9.72
CA LYS A 603 -5.50 4.46 -10.56
C LYS A 603 -6.84 4.68 -9.86
N VAL A 604 -6.88 4.44 -8.56
CA VAL A 604 -8.09 4.52 -7.73
C VAL A 604 -7.82 5.43 -6.53
N PRO A 605 -7.99 6.76 -6.69
CA PRO A 605 -7.64 7.74 -5.67
C PRO A 605 -8.72 7.86 -4.59
N ILE A 606 -9.03 6.76 -3.91
CA ILE A 606 -9.90 6.75 -2.73
C ILE A 606 -9.08 6.61 -1.45
N TYR A 607 -9.58 7.15 -0.34
CA TYR A 607 -8.83 7.16 0.91
C TYR A 607 -8.43 5.78 1.42
N GLY A 608 -9.27 4.78 1.21
CA GLY A 608 -9.04 3.42 1.66
C GLY A 608 -8.12 2.60 0.76
N GLN A 609 -7.57 3.16 -0.32
CA GLN A 609 -6.74 2.42 -1.27
C GLN A 609 -5.29 2.27 -0.81
N ALA A 610 -4.71 3.28 -0.19
CA ALA A 610 -3.35 3.22 0.33
C ALA A 610 -3.32 2.51 1.70
N LYS A 611 -2.96 1.23 1.71
CA LYS A 611 -2.92 0.40 2.92
C LYS A 611 -1.63 -0.42 2.94
N ALA A 612 -0.84 -0.32 4.02
CA ALA A 612 0.42 -1.06 4.16
C ALA A 612 0.22 -2.57 4.19
N PHE A 613 -0.93 -3.04 4.62
CA PHE A 613 -1.16 -4.48 4.73
C PHE A 613 -1.22 -5.21 3.36
N TYR A 614 -1.35 -4.50 2.26
CA TYR A 614 -1.12 -5.09 0.93
C TYR A 614 0.35 -5.52 0.73
N CYS A 615 1.29 -4.97 1.56
CA CYS A 615 2.66 -5.45 1.63
C CYS A 615 2.85 -6.72 2.48
N LEU A 616 1.79 -7.28 3.07
CA LEU A 616 1.91 -8.46 3.94
C LEU A 616 2.54 -9.66 3.20
N ALA A 617 2.31 -9.77 1.88
CA ALA A 617 2.98 -10.77 1.02
C ALA A 617 4.52 -10.65 1.00
N ALA A 618 5.06 -9.49 1.37
CA ALA A 618 6.49 -9.24 1.52
C ALA A 618 6.98 -9.33 2.97
N MET A 619 6.25 -9.99 3.88
CA MET A 619 6.60 -10.11 5.31
C MET A 619 8.01 -10.68 5.53
N GLY A 620 8.41 -11.69 4.75
CA GLY A 620 9.75 -12.24 4.82
C GLY A 620 10.85 -11.20 4.55
N PRO A 621 10.85 -10.53 3.38
CA PRO A 621 11.74 -9.41 3.11
C PRO A 621 11.71 -8.32 4.18
N ILE A 622 10.52 -7.86 4.60
CA ILE A 622 10.33 -6.84 5.64
C ILE A 622 11.05 -7.23 6.93
N SER A 623 10.86 -8.48 7.38
CA SER A 623 11.48 -8.96 8.63
C SER A 623 13.01 -9.08 8.53
N VAL A 624 13.52 -9.48 7.37
CA VAL A 624 14.96 -9.52 7.11
C VAL A 624 15.55 -8.11 7.14
N PHE A 625 14.91 -7.13 6.50
CA PHE A 625 15.39 -5.74 6.51
C PHE A 625 15.31 -5.15 7.93
N GLY A 626 14.23 -5.40 8.67
CA GLY A 626 14.13 -5.02 10.08
C GLY A 626 15.30 -5.58 10.92
N ALA A 627 15.57 -6.88 10.80
CA ALA A 627 16.67 -7.53 11.53
C ALA A 627 18.06 -6.98 11.13
N LEU A 628 18.28 -6.67 9.86
CA LEU A 628 19.51 -6.02 9.39
C LEU A 628 19.68 -4.62 9.99
N GLY A 629 18.62 -3.82 10.02
CA GLY A 629 18.66 -2.47 10.58
C GLY A 629 18.93 -2.45 12.07
N PHE A 630 18.25 -3.31 12.84
CA PHE A 630 18.53 -3.48 14.26
C PHE A 630 19.96 -3.99 14.51
N GLY A 631 20.47 -4.89 13.66
CA GLY A 631 21.85 -5.35 13.71
C GLY A 631 22.84 -4.20 13.54
N VAL A 632 22.62 -3.30 12.56
CA VAL A 632 23.46 -2.09 12.35
C VAL A 632 23.45 -1.18 13.59
N VAL A 633 22.26 -0.90 14.13
CA VAL A 633 22.16 -0.04 15.33
C VAL A 633 22.84 -0.69 16.54
N ARG A 634 22.66 -2.01 16.74
CA ARG A 634 23.35 -2.75 17.78
C ARG A 634 24.87 -2.62 17.65
N GLU A 635 25.43 -2.84 16.45
CA GLU A 635 26.86 -2.71 16.17
C GLU A 635 27.37 -1.30 16.51
N TRP A 636 26.63 -0.24 16.19
CA TRP A 636 27.00 1.14 16.56
C TRP A 636 27.00 1.40 18.07
N LEU A 637 26.09 0.72 18.80
CA LEU A 637 25.97 0.88 20.25
C LEU A 637 26.89 -0.06 21.07
N MET A 638 27.60 -0.99 20.43
CA MET A 638 28.49 -1.96 21.12
C MET A 638 29.58 -1.36 22.00
N PRO A 639 30.26 -0.27 21.62
CA PRO A 639 31.32 0.31 22.45
C PRO A 639 30.84 0.62 23.88
N SER A 640 31.71 0.36 24.90
CA SER A 640 31.33 0.45 26.31
C SER A 640 30.90 1.85 26.76
N HIS A 641 31.41 2.90 26.11
CA HIS A 641 31.06 4.30 26.42
C HIS A 641 29.59 4.64 26.00
N TYR A 642 28.92 3.77 25.22
CA TYR A 642 27.51 3.97 24.84
C TYR A 642 26.51 3.21 25.72
N ILE A 643 26.91 2.78 26.95
CA ILE A 643 26.02 1.99 27.82
C ILE A 643 24.67 2.69 28.12
N ALA A 644 24.69 4.01 28.31
CA ALA A 644 23.48 4.80 28.52
C ALA A 644 22.58 4.81 27.26
N LEU A 645 23.17 4.98 26.07
CA LEU A 645 22.44 4.95 24.82
C LEU A 645 21.85 3.54 24.55
N ARG A 646 22.56 2.48 24.90
CA ARG A 646 22.04 1.10 24.85
C ARG A 646 20.85 0.93 25.77
N ALA A 647 20.94 1.40 27.00
CA ALA A 647 19.83 1.35 27.95
C ALA A 647 18.60 2.11 27.43
N LEU A 648 18.80 3.32 26.89
CA LEU A 648 17.74 4.10 26.26
C LEU A 648 17.12 3.36 25.05
N PHE A 649 17.95 2.77 24.19
CA PHE A 649 17.50 2.03 23.01
C PHE A 649 16.67 0.81 23.38
N TYR A 650 17.12 -0.03 24.32
CA TYR A 650 16.38 -1.21 24.73
C TYR A 650 15.16 -0.85 25.59
N GLY A 651 15.22 0.23 26.37
CA GLY A 651 14.07 0.79 27.07
C GLY A 651 12.98 1.25 26.10
N TRP A 652 13.36 2.00 25.06
CA TRP A 652 12.46 2.41 23.98
C TRP A 652 11.86 1.20 23.25
N LEU A 653 12.69 0.23 22.85
CA LEU A 653 12.23 -0.96 22.13
C LEU A 653 11.23 -1.77 22.95
N GLY A 654 11.55 -2.02 24.23
CA GLY A 654 10.66 -2.72 25.15
C GLY A 654 9.33 -1.98 25.34
N THR A 655 9.37 -0.65 25.43
CA THR A 655 8.18 0.19 25.52
C THR A 655 7.31 0.07 24.26
N LEU A 656 7.94 0.15 23.09
CA LEU A 656 7.24 -0.01 21.81
C LEU A 656 6.54 -1.38 21.71
N LEU A 657 7.28 -2.46 21.98
CA LEU A 657 6.72 -3.82 21.92
C LEU A 657 5.59 -4.03 22.94
N THR A 658 5.74 -3.49 24.14
CA THR A 658 4.69 -3.53 25.18
C THR A 658 3.44 -2.79 24.73
N PHE A 659 3.58 -1.60 24.15
CA PHE A 659 2.42 -0.86 23.65
C PHE A 659 1.74 -1.52 22.46
N ILE A 660 2.52 -2.08 21.55
CA ILE A 660 1.94 -2.90 20.46
C ILE A 660 1.12 -4.04 21.08
N TYR A 661 1.69 -4.80 22.03
CA TYR A 661 0.99 -5.89 22.67
C TYR A 661 -0.29 -5.41 23.38
N LEU A 662 -0.21 -4.38 24.19
CA LEU A 662 -1.37 -3.81 24.92
C LEU A 662 -2.45 -3.25 24.00
N SER A 663 -2.07 -2.76 22.82
CA SER A 663 -3.03 -2.29 21.79
C SER A 663 -3.97 -3.41 21.34
N TYR A 664 -3.48 -4.65 21.32
CA TYR A 664 -4.22 -5.80 20.80
C TYR A 664 -4.67 -6.79 21.88
N ALA A 665 -4.09 -6.76 23.08
CA ALA A 665 -4.47 -7.62 24.19
C ALA A 665 -5.64 -7.08 25.02
N GLY A 666 -5.81 -5.76 25.04
CA GLY A 666 -6.78 -5.04 25.87
C GLY A 666 -8.26 -5.32 25.60
#